data_641ef185acff3fec27d7fb35dcf96ff7
#
_entry.id   641ef185acff3fec27d7fb35dcf96ff7
#
_cell.length_a   1.000
_cell.length_b   1.000
_cell.length_c   1.000
_cell.angle_alpha   90.00
_cell.angle_beta   90.00
_cell.angle_gamma   90.00
#
_symmetry.space_group_name_H-M   'P 1'
#
loop_
_entity.id
_entity.type
_entity.pdbx_description
1 polymer ?
#
loop_
_entity_poly.entity_id
_entity_poly.type
_entity_poly.pdbx_seq_one_letter_code
_entity_poly.pdbx_strand_id
1 'polypeptide(L)'
;MSTIPGFNQIQFEGFCRFIDQGLTEELSKFPKIEDTNQEIDFELFLERYQLVEPSIKERDAVYESLTYSSELYVSARLIWKNDRRRYIQEQTILIGKIPLMTSLGAFIVNGIYRIVINQILQSPGIYYQSELNDNGISVYTGTIISDWGGRLELEIDRKTRIWVRVSRQQKLSILVLLSAMGLNIREILENVCYPELFLSFLNDKKQIGSKENAILEFYQQFACVEGDPVFSESLSKDLQKKFFQQRCELGGIGRRNMNRRLNLDIPQNNTFLLPRDILAAADRLIRIKFGMGTLDDMNHLQNKRIRSVADLLQEQFGLALVRLENMARGNIYAALKHNWTPTPQNLVNSTPLTDTYKVFFRLHPLSQVLDRTNPLTQIVHGRKLSYLGPGGLTARTATFPIRDIHPSHYGRICPIDTSEGINVGLIGSLAIHARIGRWGSLESPFYKISERSKGARMLYLSPGRDEYYMVAAGNSLALNQGIQEEQVVPARYRQEFLTIAWEQVHLRSIFSFQYFSIGASLIPFIEHNDANRALMSSNMQRQAVPLSQSEKCIVGTGLEGQAALDSGALAIAEHEGEIIYTDTDKILLSGNGDTLRIPLVMYQRSNKNTCMHQKPQVQRGKCIKKGQILAYGAATVGGELALGKNVLVAYMPWEGYNFEDAVLISERLVYEDIYTSFHIRKYEIQINQGSERVTNEIPHLEVHLLRNLDKNGIVMLGSWVETGDILVGKLTPQMVKESSYAPEDRLLRTILGMRVYTSKETCLKLPIGGRGRVIDVRWVQSSKTDETEKTESIRVYILQKREIKVGDKVAGRHGNKGIISKILPRQDMPYLQDGRPVDMVFNPLGVPSRMNVGQIFESSLGLAGGLLDRHYRIAPFDERYEQEASRKLVFSELYEASKQTVNPGYLNPSLQEKAEYLMEEQGILLNNLL
;
A
#
# COMPACT_ATOMS: atom_id res chain seq x y z
N MET A 1 9.44 23.05 9.53
CA MET A 1 9.25 21.86 8.70
C MET A 1 9.59 20.51 9.38
N SER A 2 9.94 20.49 10.66
CA SER A 2 10.34 19.27 11.37
C SER A 2 9.20 18.37 11.89
N THR A 3 7.97 18.55 11.40
CA THR A 3 6.79 17.86 11.95
C THR A 3 6.14 16.86 10.99
N ILE A 4 6.65 16.74 9.75
CA ILE A 4 6.09 15.76 8.79
C ILE A 4 6.71 14.40 9.10
N PRO A 5 5.92 13.36 9.44
CA PRO A 5 6.44 12.03 9.67
C PRO A 5 7.01 11.44 8.37
N GLY A 6 8.00 10.54 8.49
CA GLY A 6 8.51 9.82 7.32
C GLY A 6 7.38 9.07 6.59
N PHE A 7 7.35 9.15 5.27
CA PHE A 7 6.23 8.60 4.50
C PHE A 7 6.18 7.07 4.54
N ASN A 8 7.31 6.40 4.65
CA ASN A 8 7.40 4.94 4.80
C ASN A 8 7.32 4.47 6.27
N GLN A 9 7.23 5.38 7.23
CA GLN A 9 7.28 5.06 8.66
C GLN A 9 6.20 4.06 9.07
N ILE A 10 5.02 4.12 8.46
CA ILE A 10 3.91 3.20 8.73
C ILE A 10 4.30 1.74 8.47
N GLN A 11 4.99 1.47 7.38
CA GLN A 11 5.46 0.13 7.04
C GLN A 11 6.53 -0.33 8.03
N PHE A 12 7.49 0.54 8.37
CA PHE A 12 8.53 0.23 9.34
C PHE A 12 7.98 -0.01 10.74
N GLU A 13 7.12 0.87 11.24
CA GLU A 13 6.49 0.70 12.55
C GLU A 13 5.68 -0.58 12.64
N GLY A 14 4.94 -0.91 11.56
CA GLY A 14 4.22 -2.17 11.46
C GLY A 14 5.14 -3.38 11.53
N PHE A 15 6.24 -3.38 10.78
CA PHE A 15 7.18 -4.49 10.78
C PHE A 15 7.93 -4.62 12.10
N CYS A 16 8.38 -3.51 12.71
CA CYS A 16 9.01 -3.53 14.04
C CYS A 16 8.04 -4.09 15.09
N ARG A 17 6.77 -3.69 15.07
CA ARG A 17 5.75 -4.24 15.99
C ARG A 17 5.58 -5.75 15.80
N PHE A 18 5.63 -6.25 14.57
CA PHE A 18 5.58 -7.69 14.30
C PHE A 18 6.78 -8.42 14.91
N ILE A 19 8.00 -7.90 14.71
CA ILE A 19 9.22 -8.52 15.24
C ILE A 19 9.26 -8.47 16.77
N ASP A 20 8.97 -7.30 17.39
CA ASP A 20 9.14 -7.09 18.83
C ASP A 20 8.02 -7.73 19.66
N GLN A 21 6.78 -7.68 19.19
CA GLN A 21 5.60 -8.11 19.93
C GLN A 21 4.91 -9.30 19.28
N GLY A 22 4.68 -9.28 17.96
CA GLY A 22 3.89 -10.28 17.28
C GLY A 22 4.50 -11.68 17.33
N LEU A 23 5.81 -11.82 17.17
CA LEU A 23 6.50 -13.10 17.28
C LEU A 23 6.37 -13.69 18.70
N THR A 24 6.58 -12.84 19.71
CA THR A 24 6.49 -13.26 21.12
C THR A 24 5.06 -13.68 21.49
N GLU A 25 4.06 -12.90 21.06
CA GLU A 25 2.64 -13.20 21.31
C GLU A 25 2.21 -14.53 20.68
N GLU A 26 2.60 -14.80 19.44
CA GLU A 26 2.23 -16.05 18.76
C GLU A 26 3.01 -17.26 19.29
N LEU A 27 4.29 -17.13 19.55
CA LEU A 27 5.07 -18.16 20.20
C LEU A 27 4.48 -18.52 21.57
N SER A 28 3.95 -17.54 22.35
CA SER A 28 3.32 -17.79 23.64
C SER A 28 2.03 -18.60 23.56
N LYS A 29 1.37 -18.61 22.44
CA LYS A 29 0.17 -19.42 22.20
C LYS A 29 0.50 -20.86 21.80
N PHE A 30 1.75 -21.15 21.46
CA PHE A 30 2.15 -22.50 21.03
C PHE A 30 1.98 -23.49 22.19
N PRO A 31 1.13 -24.54 22.03
CA PRO A 31 0.84 -25.46 23.13
C PRO A 31 2.01 -26.41 23.36
N LYS A 32 2.14 -26.84 24.57
CA LYS A 32 2.98 -28.00 24.89
C LYS A 32 2.40 -29.23 24.19
N ILE A 33 3.21 -29.95 23.43
CA ILE A 33 2.79 -31.13 22.70
C ILE A 33 3.06 -32.35 23.60
N GLU A 34 1.98 -32.96 24.09
CA GLU A 34 2.02 -34.21 24.84
C GLU A 34 1.50 -35.35 23.98
N ASP A 35 2.13 -36.50 24.09
CA ASP A 35 1.65 -37.72 23.43
C ASP A 35 0.43 -38.29 24.15
N THR A 36 -0.39 -39.10 23.43
CA THR A 36 -1.56 -39.82 23.95
C THR A 36 -1.21 -40.73 25.11
N ASN A 37 -0.02 -41.33 25.12
CA ASN A 37 0.47 -42.20 26.19
C ASN A 37 1.25 -41.44 27.27
N GLN A 38 1.42 -40.15 27.15
CA GLN A 38 2.21 -39.27 28.04
C GLN A 38 3.68 -39.69 28.19
N GLU A 39 4.24 -40.34 27.19
CA GLU A 39 5.64 -40.79 27.21
C GLU A 39 6.62 -39.71 26.79
N ILE A 40 6.21 -38.83 25.88
CA ILE A 40 7.05 -37.77 25.31
C ILE A 40 6.36 -36.43 25.43
N ASP A 41 7.07 -35.43 25.97
CA ASP A 41 6.67 -34.06 26.00
C ASP A 41 7.62 -33.20 25.16
N PHE A 42 7.06 -32.40 24.26
CA PHE A 42 7.81 -31.42 23.45
C PHE A 42 7.35 -30.01 23.75
N GLU A 43 8.30 -29.14 24.07
CA GLU A 43 8.06 -27.78 24.49
C GLU A 43 9.01 -26.80 23.77
N LEU A 44 8.50 -25.68 23.26
CA LEU A 44 9.30 -24.61 22.71
C LEU A 44 9.46 -23.50 23.75
N PHE A 45 10.70 -23.00 23.94
CA PHE A 45 10.97 -21.90 24.86
C PHE A 45 10.84 -20.54 24.19
N LEU A 46 9.93 -19.76 24.69
CA LEU A 46 9.60 -18.43 24.25
C LEU A 46 10.70 -17.40 24.43
N GLU A 47 11.40 -17.47 25.54
CA GLU A 47 12.35 -16.43 25.95
C GLU A 47 13.68 -16.51 25.18
N ARG A 48 13.89 -17.55 24.39
CA ARG A 48 15.15 -17.86 23.74
C ARG A 48 14.99 -18.05 22.24
N TYR A 49 14.28 -17.10 21.57
CA TYR A 49 14.34 -17.05 20.11
C TYR A 49 15.46 -16.13 19.65
N GLN A 50 16.06 -16.43 18.53
CA GLN A 50 17.13 -15.68 17.92
C GLN A 50 16.88 -15.52 16.43
N LEU A 51 16.89 -14.28 15.96
CA LEU A 51 16.89 -13.96 14.55
C LEU A 51 18.33 -13.74 14.08
N VAL A 52 18.77 -14.54 13.14
CA VAL A 52 20.11 -14.44 12.55
C VAL A 52 20.06 -13.52 11.35
N GLU A 53 21.03 -12.62 11.26
CA GLU A 53 21.14 -11.70 10.12
C GLU A 53 21.22 -12.46 8.79
N PRO A 54 20.62 -11.93 7.70
CA PRO A 54 20.65 -12.58 6.42
C PRO A 54 22.09 -12.64 5.87
N SER A 55 22.46 -13.79 5.34
CA SER A 55 23.76 -14.00 4.71
C SER A 55 23.94 -13.25 3.38
N ILE A 56 22.83 -12.81 2.78
CA ILE A 56 22.77 -12.19 1.46
C ILE A 56 22.36 -10.73 1.62
N LYS A 57 23.02 -9.82 0.89
CA LYS A 57 22.62 -8.40 0.86
C LYS A 57 21.38 -8.19 -0.01
N GLU A 58 20.65 -7.12 0.22
CA GLU A 58 19.44 -6.77 -0.55
C GLU A 58 19.68 -6.75 -2.07
N ARG A 59 20.81 -6.16 -2.49
CA ARG A 59 21.19 -6.04 -3.90
C ARG A 59 21.42 -7.42 -4.55
N ASP A 60 22.11 -8.30 -3.83
CA ASP A 60 22.44 -9.64 -4.31
C ASP A 60 21.19 -10.54 -4.38
N ALA A 61 20.26 -10.38 -3.41
CA ALA A 61 18.98 -11.08 -3.43
C ALA A 61 18.15 -10.73 -4.67
N VAL A 62 18.14 -9.46 -5.10
CA VAL A 62 17.49 -9.03 -6.35
C VAL A 62 18.22 -9.56 -7.57
N TYR A 63 19.55 -9.52 -7.54
CA TYR A 63 20.39 -9.97 -8.64
C TYR A 63 20.23 -11.46 -8.94
N GLU A 64 20.32 -12.29 -7.89
CA GLU A 64 20.22 -13.75 -7.99
C GLU A 64 18.79 -14.28 -7.95
N SER A 65 17.79 -13.39 -7.81
CA SER A 65 16.37 -13.76 -7.66
C SER A 65 16.08 -14.62 -6.43
N LEU A 66 16.74 -14.32 -5.33
CA LEU A 66 16.55 -14.97 -4.03
C LEU A 66 15.59 -14.16 -3.14
N THR A 67 15.19 -14.78 -2.03
CA THR A 67 14.36 -14.11 -1.01
C THR A 67 15.27 -13.57 0.09
N TYR A 68 15.13 -12.26 0.39
CA TYR A 68 15.83 -11.62 1.50
C TYR A 68 15.13 -11.95 2.80
N SER A 69 15.70 -12.83 3.60
CA SER A 69 15.07 -13.37 4.81
C SER A 69 16.08 -13.65 5.91
N SER A 70 15.61 -13.57 7.14
CA SER A 70 16.32 -13.95 8.37
C SER A 70 15.92 -15.34 8.81
N GLU A 71 16.84 -16.07 9.40
CA GLU A 71 16.59 -17.38 9.95
C GLU A 71 16.15 -17.27 11.42
N LEU A 72 15.02 -17.91 11.75
CA LEU A 72 14.46 -17.92 13.12
C LEU A 72 14.84 -19.21 13.82
N TYR A 73 15.64 -19.08 14.86
CA TYR A 73 16.02 -20.16 15.77
C TYR A 73 15.26 -20.02 17.08
N VAL A 74 14.78 -21.16 17.61
CA VAL A 74 14.10 -21.22 18.91
C VAL A 74 14.65 -22.39 19.70
N SER A 75 14.81 -22.21 21.01
CA SER A 75 15.21 -23.32 21.89
C SER A 75 14.03 -24.26 22.15
N ALA A 76 14.22 -25.54 21.94
CA ALA A 76 13.22 -26.57 22.16
C ALA A 76 13.71 -27.56 23.21
N ARG A 77 12.78 -28.08 24.02
CA ARG A 77 13.02 -29.11 25.02
C ARG A 77 12.17 -30.31 24.68
N LEU A 78 12.81 -31.49 24.70
CA LEU A 78 12.17 -32.77 24.60
C LEU A 78 12.36 -33.53 25.91
N ILE A 79 11.29 -33.99 26.51
CA ILE A 79 11.28 -34.73 27.78
C ILE A 79 10.72 -36.13 27.55
N TRP A 80 11.50 -37.17 27.91
CA TRP A 80 11.09 -38.55 27.89
C TRP A 80 10.71 -39.00 29.29
N LYS A 81 9.51 -39.56 29.46
CA LYS A 81 8.96 -39.95 30.77
C LYS A 81 9.06 -41.47 31.05
N ASN A 82 9.31 -42.29 30.00
CA ASN A 82 9.16 -43.74 30.04
C ASN A 82 10.31 -44.49 30.72
N ASP A 83 11.46 -43.87 30.90
CA ASP A 83 12.56 -44.54 31.62
C ASP A 83 12.62 -44.02 33.06
N ARG A 84 13.03 -44.93 33.98
CA ARG A 84 13.29 -44.59 35.40
C ARG A 84 14.26 -43.39 35.57
N ARG A 85 14.85 -42.95 34.47
CA ARG A 85 15.63 -41.69 34.33
C ARG A 85 14.93 -40.79 33.33
N ARG A 86 14.35 -39.68 33.79
CA ARG A 86 13.86 -38.64 32.90
C ARG A 86 15.01 -38.11 32.04
N TYR A 87 14.96 -38.32 30.75
CA TYR A 87 15.95 -37.81 29.83
C TYR A 87 15.42 -36.48 29.25
N ILE A 88 16.16 -35.42 29.47
CA ILE A 88 15.82 -34.06 28.98
C ILE A 88 16.86 -33.66 27.95
N GLN A 89 16.41 -33.36 26.76
CA GLN A 89 17.26 -32.83 25.69
C GLN A 89 16.81 -31.44 25.32
N GLU A 90 17.71 -30.45 25.48
CA GLU A 90 17.51 -29.06 25.01
C GLU A 90 18.39 -28.84 23.80
N GLN A 91 17.79 -28.25 22.75
CA GLN A 91 18.49 -27.95 21.52
C GLN A 91 17.88 -26.71 20.86
N THR A 92 18.75 -25.84 20.29
CA THR A 92 18.29 -24.73 19.46
C THR A 92 18.01 -25.26 18.06
N ILE A 93 16.79 -25.03 17.56
CA ILE A 93 16.31 -25.57 16.30
C ILE A 93 15.91 -24.42 15.36
N LEU A 94 16.11 -24.62 14.05
CA LEU A 94 15.63 -23.71 13.02
C LEU A 94 14.15 -23.97 12.74
N ILE A 95 13.29 -23.02 13.06
CA ILE A 95 11.85 -23.10 12.79
C ILE A 95 11.54 -22.71 11.34
N GLY A 96 12.29 -21.76 10.77
CA GLY A 96 12.10 -21.34 9.39
C GLY A 96 12.70 -19.98 9.08
N LYS A 97 12.36 -19.47 7.90
CA LYS A 97 12.86 -18.18 7.40
C LYS A 97 11.73 -17.15 7.36
N ILE A 98 12.01 -15.96 7.91
CA ILE A 98 11.10 -14.81 7.90
C ILE A 98 11.64 -13.77 6.92
N PRO A 99 10.87 -13.36 5.89
CA PRO A 99 11.27 -12.28 5.01
C PRO A 99 11.46 -10.97 5.77
N LEU A 100 12.55 -10.26 5.49
CA LEU A 100 12.85 -8.97 6.11
C LEU A 100 12.41 -7.80 5.23
N MET A 101 12.02 -6.73 5.88
CA MET A 101 11.69 -5.46 5.21
C MET A 101 12.96 -4.71 4.83
N THR A 102 12.98 -4.21 3.60
CA THR A 102 14.07 -3.39 3.07
C THR A 102 13.91 -1.93 3.50
N SER A 103 14.92 -1.11 3.23
CA SER A 103 14.89 0.35 3.45
C SER A 103 13.75 1.07 2.70
N LEU A 104 13.18 0.45 1.68
CA LEU A 104 12.03 0.99 0.94
C LEU A 104 10.66 0.66 1.56
N GLY A 105 10.61 -0.05 2.67
CA GLY A 105 9.35 -0.53 3.25
C GLY A 105 8.71 -1.70 2.49
N ALA A 106 9.48 -2.41 1.69
CA ALA A 106 9.05 -3.54 0.87
C ALA A 106 9.84 -4.80 1.20
N PHE A 107 9.34 -5.95 0.77
CA PHE A 107 9.99 -7.26 0.92
C PHE A 107 10.55 -7.73 -0.42
N ILE A 108 11.69 -8.39 -0.40
CA ILE A 108 12.26 -9.03 -1.59
C ILE A 108 11.94 -10.52 -1.52
N VAL A 109 11.09 -10.97 -2.42
CA VAL A 109 10.69 -12.38 -2.55
C VAL A 109 10.99 -12.86 -3.97
N ASN A 110 11.87 -13.86 -4.10
CA ASN A 110 12.37 -14.35 -5.40
C ASN A 110 12.90 -13.22 -6.31
N GLY A 111 13.60 -12.26 -5.72
CA GLY A 111 14.17 -11.11 -6.44
C GLY A 111 13.17 -10.03 -6.86
N ILE A 112 11.91 -10.14 -6.45
CA ILE A 112 10.85 -9.17 -6.78
C ILE A 112 10.51 -8.41 -5.51
N TYR A 113 10.46 -7.07 -5.61
CA TYR A 113 9.97 -6.23 -4.52
C TYR A 113 8.47 -6.38 -4.36
N ARG A 114 8.04 -6.76 -3.17
CA ARG A 114 6.65 -6.92 -2.79
C ARG A 114 6.31 -6.01 -1.61
N ILE A 115 5.12 -5.45 -1.63
CA ILE A 115 4.60 -4.59 -0.56
C ILE A 115 3.26 -5.12 -0.08
N VAL A 116 3.04 -5.02 1.23
CA VAL A 116 1.77 -5.41 1.85
C VAL A 116 0.92 -4.17 2.08
N ILE A 117 -0.26 -4.15 1.48
CA ILE A 117 -1.21 -3.04 1.59
C ILE A 117 -2.02 -3.18 2.87
N ASN A 118 -2.31 -2.03 3.52
CA ASN A 118 -3.16 -2.00 4.69
C ASN A 118 -4.62 -2.28 4.31
N GLN A 119 -5.32 -3.02 5.14
CA GLN A 119 -6.73 -3.38 4.95
C GLN A 119 -7.61 -2.70 5.98
N ILE A 120 -8.73 -2.14 5.54
CA ILE A 120 -9.78 -1.60 6.42
C ILE A 120 -10.84 -2.67 6.63
N LEU A 121 -11.05 -3.05 7.86
CA LEU A 121 -12.10 -3.99 8.26
C LEU A 121 -13.01 -3.36 9.30
N GLN A 122 -14.20 -3.94 9.45
CA GLN A 122 -15.04 -3.65 10.60
C GLN A 122 -14.34 -4.11 11.87
N SER A 123 -14.26 -3.25 12.87
CA SER A 123 -13.63 -3.61 14.15
C SER A 123 -14.47 -4.69 14.84
N PRO A 124 -13.86 -5.73 15.45
CA PRO A 124 -14.62 -6.71 16.22
C PRO A 124 -15.32 -6.04 17.42
N GLY A 125 -16.51 -6.51 17.72
CA GLY A 125 -17.37 -5.94 18.78
C GLY A 125 -18.86 -6.05 18.44
N ILE A 126 -19.69 -5.20 19.06
CA ILE A 126 -21.12 -5.17 18.84
C ILE A 126 -21.57 -3.84 18.21
N TYR A 127 -22.51 -3.91 17.26
CA TYR A 127 -23.06 -2.78 16.53
C TYR A 127 -24.55 -2.88 16.41
N TYR A 128 -25.25 -1.74 16.59
CA TYR A 128 -26.71 -1.67 16.54
C TYR A 128 -27.14 -0.83 15.34
N GLN A 129 -28.00 -1.41 14.52
CA GLN A 129 -28.53 -0.78 13.32
C GLN A 129 -30.06 -0.89 13.30
N SER A 130 -30.73 -0.03 12.54
CA SER A 130 -32.13 -0.16 12.21
C SER A 130 -32.29 -0.20 10.70
N GLU A 131 -32.98 -1.19 10.19
CA GLU A 131 -33.32 -1.33 8.79
C GLU A 131 -34.84 -1.28 8.61
N LEU A 132 -35.29 -0.63 7.54
CA LEU A 132 -36.68 -0.66 7.15
C LEU A 132 -36.94 -1.92 6.35
N ASN A 133 -37.89 -2.73 6.82
CA ASN A 133 -38.34 -3.89 6.07
C ASN A 133 -39.22 -3.45 4.88
N ASP A 134 -39.42 -4.30 3.89
CA ASP A 134 -40.27 -4.06 2.70
C ASP A 134 -41.66 -3.48 3.05
N ASN A 135 -42.13 -3.71 4.24
CA ASN A 135 -43.38 -3.20 4.79
C ASN A 135 -43.27 -1.83 5.52
N GLY A 136 -42.13 -1.15 5.42
CA GLY A 136 -41.90 0.18 6.03
C GLY A 136 -41.77 0.17 7.57
N ILE A 137 -41.45 -0.99 8.16
CA ILE A 137 -41.30 -1.13 9.62
C ILE A 137 -39.82 -1.21 9.97
N SER A 138 -39.40 -0.43 10.95
CA SER A 138 -38.07 -0.46 11.49
C SER A 138 -37.80 -1.76 12.26
N VAL A 139 -36.89 -2.56 11.78
CA VAL A 139 -36.31 -3.73 12.45
C VAL A 139 -34.98 -3.33 13.05
N TYR A 140 -34.84 -3.58 14.34
CA TYR A 140 -33.60 -3.28 15.05
C TYR A 140 -32.72 -4.53 15.10
N THR A 141 -31.47 -4.40 14.69
CA THR A 141 -30.51 -5.49 14.66
C THR A 141 -29.28 -5.14 15.51
N GLY A 142 -28.78 -6.12 16.26
CA GLY A 142 -27.51 -6.02 16.97
C GLY A 142 -26.53 -7.04 16.38
N THR A 143 -25.48 -6.61 15.71
CA THR A 143 -24.51 -7.49 15.06
C THR A 143 -23.26 -7.59 15.90
N ILE A 144 -22.92 -8.80 16.37
CA ILE A 144 -21.65 -9.11 17.02
C ILE A 144 -20.70 -9.62 15.93
N ILE A 145 -19.55 -8.96 15.80
CA ILE A 145 -18.50 -9.31 14.82
C ILE A 145 -17.31 -9.87 15.58
N SER A 146 -16.89 -11.07 15.20
CA SER A 146 -15.70 -11.74 15.74
C SER A 146 -14.42 -11.24 15.06
N ASP A 147 -13.27 -11.54 15.63
CA ASP A 147 -11.96 -11.17 15.08
C ASP A 147 -11.68 -11.79 13.69
N TRP A 148 -12.21 -12.98 13.47
CA TRP A 148 -12.10 -13.73 12.21
C TRP A 148 -13.21 -13.39 11.19
N GLY A 149 -14.02 -12.35 11.44
CA GLY A 149 -15.10 -11.91 10.55
C GLY A 149 -16.39 -12.71 10.66
N GLY A 150 -16.51 -13.63 11.61
CA GLY A 150 -17.77 -14.31 11.93
C GLY A 150 -18.79 -13.31 12.45
N ARG A 151 -20.07 -13.42 12.02
CA ARG A 151 -21.17 -12.53 12.42
C ARG A 151 -22.25 -13.30 13.13
N LEU A 152 -22.69 -12.75 14.27
CA LEU A 152 -23.84 -13.21 15.02
C LEU A 152 -24.81 -12.03 15.12
N GLU A 153 -25.95 -12.16 14.48
CA GLU A 153 -26.95 -11.09 14.40
C GLU A 153 -28.10 -11.37 15.37
N LEU A 154 -28.42 -10.40 16.22
CA LEU A 154 -29.57 -10.38 17.09
C LEU A 154 -30.63 -9.49 16.45
N GLU A 155 -31.82 -9.98 16.20
CA GLU A 155 -32.93 -9.25 15.53
C GLU A 155 -34.16 -9.22 16.45
N ILE A 156 -34.77 -8.06 16.62
CA ILE A 156 -36.04 -7.92 17.35
C ILE A 156 -37.20 -7.85 16.37
N ASP A 157 -38.11 -8.79 16.49
CA ASP A 157 -39.36 -8.85 15.73
C ASP A 157 -40.41 -7.83 16.24
N ARG A 158 -41.53 -7.68 15.50
CA ARG A 158 -42.69 -6.85 15.89
C ARG A 158 -43.26 -7.23 17.25
N LYS A 159 -43.35 -8.52 17.55
CA LYS A 159 -43.82 -9.09 18.81
C LYS A 159 -42.80 -9.00 19.95
N THR A 160 -41.76 -8.15 19.77
CA THR A 160 -40.66 -7.99 20.74
C THR A 160 -39.84 -9.26 21.01
N ARG A 161 -39.93 -10.26 20.12
CA ARG A 161 -39.12 -11.49 20.24
C ARG A 161 -37.76 -11.30 19.66
N ILE A 162 -36.75 -11.84 20.33
CA ILE A 162 -35.34 -11.76 19.92
C ILE A 162 -34.94 -13.06 19.22
N TRP A 163 -34.58 -12.92 17.96
CA TRP A 163 -34.06 -13.98 17.13
C TRP A 163 -32.56 -13.83 16.94
N VAL A 164 -31.88 -14.96 16.88
CA VAL A 164 -30.45 -15.01 16.60
C VAL A 164 -30.24 -15.65 15.25
N ARG A 165 -29.38 -15.02 14.44
CA ARG A 165 -28.94 -15.54 13.15
C ARG A 165 -27.41 -15.67 13.13
N VAL A 166 -26.94 -16.83 12.76
CA VAL A 166 -25.50 -17.10 12.61
C VAL A 166 -25.19 -17.21 11.14
N SER A 167 -24.35 -16.29 10.62
CA SER A 167 -23.79 -16.36 9.25
C SER A 167 -24.78 -16.72 8.13
N ARG A 168 -25.93 -16.04 8.02
CA ARG A 168 -26.97 -16.24 6.99
C ARG A 168 -27.81 -17.52 7.09
N GLN A 169 -27.74 -18.23 8.19
CA GLN A 169 -28.57 -19.42 8.44
C GLN A 169 -29.97 -19.07 8.96
N GLN A 170 -30.78 -20.08 9.28
CA GLN A 170 -32.15 -19.91 9.81
C GLN A 170 -32.10 -19.15 11.14
N LYS A 171 -33.21 -18.49 11.45
CA LYS A 171 -33.42 -17.76 12.71
C LYS A 171 -33.65 -18.72 13.86
N LEU A 172 -32.85 -18.61 14.91
CA LEU A 172 -32.94 -19.33 16.16
C LEU A 172 -33.50 -18.44 17.27
N SER A 173 -34.20 -19.02 18.25
CA SER A 173 -34.60 -18.29 19.46
C SER A 173 -33.34 -18.02 20.33
N ILE A 174 -33.22 -16.83 20.89
CA ILE A 174 -32.11 -16.49 21.79
C ILE A 174 -32.02 -17.43 22.99
N LEU A 175 -33.19 -17.95 23.49
CA LEU A 175 -33.22 -18.89 24.60
C LEU A 175 -32.53 -20.21 24.27
N VAL A 176 -32.69 -20.74 23.06
CA VAL A 176 -32.01 -21.96 22.62
C VAL A 176 -30.49 -21.74 22.60
N LEU A 177 -30.02 -20.61 22.09
CA LEU A 177 -28.59 -20.29 22.08
C LEU A 177 -28.01 -20.19 23.50
N LEU A 178 -28.68 -19.45 24.40
CA LEU A 178 -28.17 -19.26 25.76
C LEU A 178 -28.21 -20.58 26.56
N SER A 179 -29.23 -21.41 26.36
CA SER A 179 -29.31 -22.75 26.99
C SER A 179 -28.22 -23.69 26.44
N ALA A 180 -27.93 -23.64 25.15
CA ALA A 180 -26.84 -24.39 24.53
C ALA A 180 -25.46 -23.94 25.06
N MET A 181 -25.29 -22.66 25.40
CA MET A 181 -24.09 -22.11 26.06
C MET A 181 -23.99 -22.48 27.55
N GLY A 182 -25.02 -23.08 28.12
CA GLY A 182 -25.00 -23.63 29.48
C GLY A 182 -25.71 -22.82 30.54
N LEU A 183 -26.46 -21.78 30.21
CA LEU A 183 -27.28 -21.05 31.17
C LEU A 183 -28.65 -21.71 31.36
N ASN A 184 -29.11 -21.77 32.64
CA ASN A 184 -30.45 -22.19 32.98
C ASN A 184 -31.44 -21.03 32.75
N ILE A 185 -32.70 -21.36 32.44
CA ILE A 185 -33.76 -20.35 32.20
C ILE A 185 -33.92 -19.40 33.39
N ARG A 186 -33.75 -19.91 34.62
CA ARG A 186 -33.81 -19.08 35.84
C ARG A 186 -32.68 -18.07 35.89
N GLU A 187 -31.44 -18.49 35.56
CA GLU A 187 -30.26 -17.61 35.50
C GLU A 187 -30.39 -16.56 34.38
N ILE A 188 -31.01 -16.92 33.26
CA ILE A 188 -31.31 -15.99 32.16
C ILE A 188 -32.27 -14.91 32.64
N LEU A 189 -33.38 -15.27 33.30
CA LEU A 189 -34.39 -14.33 33.78
C LEU A 189 -33.91 -13.43 34.93
N GLU A 190 -33.00 -13.94 35.79
CA GLU A 190 -32.40 -13.17 36.90
C GLU A 190 -31.40 -12.11 36.41
N ASN A 191 -30.72 -12.37 35.31
CA ASN A 191 -29.66 -11.48 34.77
C ASN A 191 -30.16 -10.51 33.66
N VAL A 192 -31.41 -10.56 33.27
CA VAL A 192 -32.02 -9.70 32.22
C VAL A 192 -32.78 -8.54 32.84
N CYS A 193 -32.61 -7.32 32.30
CA CYS A 193 -33.32 -6.14 32.77
C CYS A 193 -34.84 -6.16 32.47
N TYR A 194 -35.26 -6.91 31.46
CA TYR A 194 -36.65 -6.98 30.98
C TYR A 194 -37.14 -8.44 30.90
N PRO A 195 -37.39 -9.11 32.04
CA PRO A 195 -37.74 -10.54 32.05
C PRO A 195 -39.07 -10.83 31.37
N GLU A 196 -40.03 -9.89 31.40
CA GLU A 196 -41.34 -10.07 30.77
C GLU A 196 -41.29 -10.37 29.28
N LEU A 197 -40.34 -9.77 28.56
CA LEU A 197 -40.14 -10.01 27.14
C LEU A 197 -39.64 -11.41 26.85
N PHE A 198 -38.82 -11.94 27.74
CA PHE A 198 -38.28 -13.30 27.62
C PHE A 198 -39.32 -14.36 28.04
N LEU A 199 -40.22 -14.03 28.96
CA LEU A 199 -41.35 -14.90 29.36
C LEU A 199 -42.34 -15.10 28.22
N SER A 200 -42.55 -14.12 27.36
CA SER A 200 -43.42 -14.24 26.19
C SER A 200 -42.95 -15.33 25.22
N PHE A 201 -41.68 -15.64 25.17
CA PHE A 201 -41.09 -16.74 24.37
C PHE A 201 -41.41 -18.14 24.92
N LEU A 202 -41.53 -18.26 26.26
CA LEU A 202 -41.75 -19.55 26.92
C LEU A 202 -43.17 -20.07 26.66
N ASN A 203 -44.12 -19.16 26.45
CA ASN A 203 -45.50 -19.53 26.20
C ASN A 203 -45.76 -20.12 24.80
N ASP A 204 -44.89 -19.81 23.83
CA ASP A 204 -45.05 -20.23 22.42
C ASP A 204 -44.41 -21.60 22.08
N LYS A 205 -43.51 -22.13 22.89
CA LYS A 205 -42.80 -23.40 22.60
C LYS A 205 -42.77 -24.34 23.83
N LYS A 206 -43.50 -25.43 23.76
CA LYS A 206 -43.58 -26.49 24.76
C LYS A 206 -42.28 -27.30 25.02
N GLN A 207 -41.13 -26.92 24.51
CA GLN A 207 -39.98 -27.82 24.47
C GLN A 207 -38.60 -27.27 24.88
N ILE A 208 -38.52 -26.14 25.56
CA ILE A 208 -37.23 -25.72 26.11
C ILE A 208 -37.09 -26.32 27.52
N GLY A 209 -36.86 -27.61 27.58
CA GLY A 209 -36.84 -28.33 28.86
C GLY A 209 -35.48 -28.79 29.36
N SER A 210 -34.53 -29.06 28.48
CA SER A 210 -33.22 -29.52 28.89
C SER A 210 -32.07 -28.93 28.03
N LYS A 211 -30.91 -28.78 28.63
CA LYS A 211 -29.68 -28.33 27.95
C LYS A 211 -29.35 -29.20 26.72
N GLU A 212 -29.64 -30.49 26.84
CA GLU A 212 -29.36 -31.48 25.79
C GLU A 212 -30.21 -31.23 24.55
N ASN A 213 -31.50 -30.95 24.72
CA ASN A 213 -32.40 -30.63 23.61
C ASN A 213 -32.02 -29.30 22.92
N ALA A 214 -31.57 -28.31 23.67
CA ALA A 214 -31.10 -27.03 23.12
C ALA A 214 -29.84 -27.22 22.30
N ILE A 215 -28.92 -28.07 22.74
CA ILE A 215 -27.69 -28.42 21.99
C ILE A 215 -28.02 -29.18 20.69
N LEU A 216 -28.97 -30.09 20.73
CA LEU A 216 -29.42 -30.85 19.57
C LEU A 216 -30.09 -29.93 18.51
N GLU A 217 -31.02 -29.06 18.96
CA GLU A 217 -31.69 -28.11 18.09
C GLU A 217 -30.70 -27.13 17.45
N PHE A 218 -29.73 -26.64 18.23
CA PHE A 218 -28.66 -25.78 17.73
C PHE A 218 -27.78 -26.52 16.70
N TYR A 219 -27.45 -27.77 16.96
CA TYR A 219 -26.61 -28.59 16.06
C TYR A 219 -27.33 -28.94 14.75
N GLN A 220 -28.61 -29.31 14.80
CA GLN A 220 -29.45 -29.61 13.62
C GLN A 220 -29.49 -28.39 12.67
N GLN A 221 -29.70 -27.22 13.23
CA GLN A 221 -29.78 -26.00 12.43
C GLN A 221 -28.40 -25.54 11.93
N PHE A 222 -27.33 -25.83 12.66
CA PHE A 222 -25.99 -25.38 12.33
C PHE A 222 -25.25 -26.32 11.38
N ALA A 223 -25.37 -27.61 11.56
CA ALA A 223 -24.67 -28.63 10.79
C ALA A 223 -25.38 -29.05 9.50
N CYS A 224 -26.63 -28.62 9.29
CA CYS A 224 -27.47 -29.03 8.15
C CYS A 224 -27.51 -30.56 7.94
N VAL A 225 -27.51 -31.32 9.02
CA VAL A 225 -27.53 -32.78 8.96
C VAL A 225 -28.98 -33.26 8.83
N GLU A 226 -29.27 -34.00 7.77
CA GLU A 226 -30.55 -34.72 7.60
C GLU A 226 -30.51 -35.95 8.55
N GLY A 227 -31.29 -35.91 9.63
CA GLY A 227 -31.44 -36.96 10.62
C GLY A 227 -31.51 -36.44 12.04
N ASP A 228 -32.04 -37.24 12.95
CA ASP A 228 -32.07 -36.88 14.37
C ASP A 228 -30.71 -37.23 15.02
N PRO A 229 -29.90 -36.20 15.36
CA PRO A 229 -28.63 -36.46 16.02
C PRO A 229 -28.84 -36.95 17.45
N VAL A 230 -28.14 -37.98 17.84
CA VAL A 230 -28.13 -38.47 19.21
C VAL A 230 -27.18 -37.62 20.04
N PHE A 231 -27.63 -37.16 21.20
CA PHE A 231 -26.78 -36.39 22.11
C PHE A 231 -25.58 -37.23 22.58
N SER A 232 -24.40 -36.65 22.44
CA SER A 232 -23.17 -37.23 23.01
C SER A 232 -22.33 -36.10 23.65
N GLU A 233 -21.60 -36.44 24.71
CA GLU A 233 -20.70 -35.48 25.35
C GLU A 233 -19.62 -34.97 24.40
N SER A 234 -19.20 -35.80 23.44
CA SER A 234 -18.24 -35.41 22.40
C SER A 234 -18.80 -34.31 21.51
N LEU A 235 -20.08 -34.38 21.13
CA LEU A 235 -20.80 -33.37 20.34
C LEU A 235 -20.87 -32.02 21.07
N SER A 236 -21.16 -32.06 22.38
CA SER A 236 -21.15 -30.85 23.22
C SER A 236 -19.76 -30.18 23.27
N LYS A 237 -18.70 -30.99 23.46
CA LYS A 237 -17.30 -30.51 23.49
C LYS A 237 -16.87 -29.97 22.13
N ASP A 238 -17.24 -30.64 21.04
CA ASP A 238 -16.95 -30.19 19.67
C ASP A 238 -17.66 -28.89 19.31
N LEU A 239 -18.93 -28.71 19.69
CA LEU A 239 -19.65 -27.47 19.53
C LEU A 239 -19.02 -26.34 20.33
N GLN A 240 -18.64 -26.62 21.58
CA GLN A 240 -17.99 -25.62 22.42
C GLN A 240 -16.65 -25.18 21.83
N LYS A 241 -15.83 -26.10 21.35
CA LYS A 241 -14.52 -25.82 20.75
C LYS A 241 -14.63 -25.16 19.38
N LYS A 242 -15.39 -25.74 18.46
CA LYS A 242 -15.44 -25.27 17.07
C LYS A 242 -16.27 -24.00 16.87
N PHE A 243 -17.37 -23.87 17.62
CA PHE A 243 -18.28 -22.75 17.44
C PHE A 243 -17.97 -21.60 18.40
N PHE A 244 -18.06 -21.83 19.71
CA PHE A 244 -17.92 -20.77 20.70
C PHE A 244 -16.50 -20.30 20.92
N GLN A 245 -15.51 -21.18 20.82
CA GLN A 245 -14.11 -20.81 21.00
C GLN A 245 -13.42 -20.36 19.71
N GLN A 246 -13.62 -21.05 18.59
CA GLN A 246 -12.92 -20.73 17.34
C GLN A 246 -13.67 -19.72 16.47
N ARG A 247 -14.98 -19.91 16.17
CA ARG A 247 -15.70 -19.02 15.26
C ARG A 247 -16.12 -17.70 15.87
N CYS A 248 -16.47 -17.67 17.16
CA CYS A 248 -16.94 -16.51 17.89
C CYS A 248 -15.85 -15.87 18.75
N GLU A 249 -14.59 -16.09 18.46
CA GLU A 249 -13.51 -15.44 19.17
C GLU A 249 -13.50 -13.94 18.88
N LEU A 250 -13.62 -13.11 19.94
CA LEU A 250 -13.66 -11.66 19.84
C LEU A 250 -12.28 -11.04 19.69
N GLY A 251 -11.24 -11.76 20.12
CA GLY A 251 -9.89 -11.23 20.26
C GLY A 251 -9.79 -10.12 21.33
N GLY A 252 -8.60 -9.61 21.54
CA GLY A 252 -8.37 -8.55 22.55
C GLY A 252 -9.07 -7.25 22.21
N ILE A 253 -9.12 -6.88 20.92
CA ILE A 253 -9.79 -5.66 20.44
C ILE A 253 -11.30 -5.77 20.62
N GLY A 254 -11.89 -6.91 20.22
CA GLY A 254 -13.32 -7.16 20.37
C GLY A 254 -13.77 -7.17 21.81
N ARG A 255 -13.02 -7.81 22.71
CA ARG A 255 -13.32 -7.81 24.15
C ARG A 255 -13.31 -6.40 24.73
N ARG A 256 -12.31 -5.59 24.42
CA ARG A 256 -12.26 -4.20 24.84
C ARG A 256 -13.45 -3.38 24.35
N ASN A 257 -13.82 -3.54 23.07
CA ASN A 257 -14.95 -2.82 22.48
C ASN A 257 -16.28 -3.25 23.11
N MET A 258 -16.46 -4.56 23.32
CA MET A 258 -17.65 -5.10 24.01
C MET A 258 -17.76 -4.56 25.44
N ASN A 259 -16.71 -4.66 26.24
CA ASN A 259 -16.69 -4.18 27.61
C ASN A 259 -17.06 -2.70 27.71
N ARG A 260 -16.44 -1.87 26.85
CA ARG A 260 -16.72 -0.44 26.82
C ARG A 260 -18.17 -0.11 26.41
N ARG A 261 -18.72 -0.85 25.45
CA ARG A 261 -20.08 -0.59 24.96
C ARG A 261 -21.18 -1.11 25.86
N LEU A 262 -20.96 -2.27 26.43
CA LEU A 262 -21.97 -2.94 27.30
C LEU A 262 -21.75 -2.67 28.78
N ASN A 263 -20.72 -1.86 29.13
CA ASN A 263 -20.31 -1.60 30.52
C ASN A 263 -20.07 -2.90 31.31
N LEU A 264 -19.30 -3.83 30.72
CA LEU A 264 -18.97 -5.10 31.34
C LEU A 264 -17.55 -5.06 31.93
N ASP A 265 -17.37 -5.62 33.12
CA ASP A 265 -16.08 -5.76 33.81
C ASP A 265 -15.50 -7.18 33.60
N ILE A 266 -15.29 -7.58 32.33
CA ILE A 266 -14.70 -8.86 32.01
C ILE A 266 -13.21 -8.68 31.72
N PRO A 267 -12.31 -9.53 32.26
CA PRO A 267 -10.89 -9.45 32.01
C PRO A 267 -10.57 -9.50 30.52
N GLN A 268 -9.60 -8.69 30.07
CA GLN A 268 -9.20 -8.62 28.66
C GLN A 268 -8.61 -9.92 28.12
N ASN A 269 -8.10 -10.76 29.00
CA ASN A 269 -7.58 -12.08 28.64
C ASN A 269 -8.65 -13.06 28.17
N ASN A 270 -9.93 -12.83 28.48
CA ASN A 270 -11.03 -13.65 28.00
C ASN A 270 -11.45 -13.20 26.60
N THR A 271 -10.85 -13.78 25.59
CA THR A 271 -11.10 -13.44 24.16
C THR A 271 -12.35 -14.08 23.58
N PHE A 272 -12.95 -15.03 24.29
CA PHE A 272 -14.11 -15.78 23.82
C PHE A 272 -15.43 -15.06 24.12
N LEU A 273 -16.47 -15.33 23.31
CA LEU A 273 -17.80 -14.82 23.53
C LEU A 273 -18.47 -15.56 24.70
N LEU A 274 -18.88 -14.80 25.72
CA LEU A 274 -19.52 -15.35 26.92
C LEU A 274 -21.04 -15.18 26.85
N PRO A 275 -21.82 -16.02 27.55
CA PRO A 275 -23.28 -15.86 27.64
C PRO A 275 -23.72 -14.51 28.18
N ARG A 276 -22.95 -13.92 29.13
CA ARG A 276 -23.20 -12.57 29.69
C ARG A 276 -23.08 -11.47 28.61
N ASP A 277 -22.21 -11.64 27.63
CA ASP A 277 -22.08 -10.70 26.51
C ASP A 277 -23.38 -10.66 25.68
N ILE A 278 -23.94 -11.82 25.39
CA ILE A 278 -25.16 -11.94 24.58
C ILE A 278 -26.38 -11.40 25.34
N LEU A 279 -26.47 -11.65 26.64
CA LEU A 279 -27.52 -11.10 27.49
C LEU A 279 -27.48 -9.57 27.53
N ALA A 280 -26.31 -9.00 27.82
CA ALA A 280 -26.11 -7.56 27.84
C ALA A 280 -26.37 -6.92 26.46
N ALA A 281 -26.00 -7.64 25.38
CA ALA A 281 -26.26 -7.22 24.01
C ALA A 281 -27.77 -7.17 23.72
N ALA A 282 -28.50 -8.19 24.15
CA ALA A 282 -29.95 -8.25 24.00
C ALA A 282 -30.67 -7.15 24.81
N ASP A 283 -30.28 -6.93 26.06
CA ASP A 283 -30.83 -5.85 26.90
C ASP A 283 -30.61 -4.48 26.26
N ARG A 284 -29.43 -4.22 25.74
CA ARG A 284 -29.19 -2.95 25.07
C ARG A 284 -29.99 -2.82 23.77
N LEU A 285 -30.16 -3.89 23.02
CA LEU A 285 -30.97 -3.90 21.81
C LEU A 285 -32.44 -3.57 22.13
N ILE A 286 -32.96 -4.13 23.24
CA ILE A 286 -34.31 -3.80 23.74
C ILE A 286 -34.39 -2.31 24.08
N ARG A 287 -33.43 -1.77 24.84
CA ARG A 287 -33.41 -0.34 25.20
C ARG A 287 -33.42 0.57 23.97
N ILE A 288 -32.66 0.22 22.92
CA ILE A 288 -32.61 0.98 21.67
C ILE A 288 -33.97 0.96 20.98
N LYS A 289 -34.66 -0.18 20.95
CA LYS A 289 -36.04 -0.27 20.40
C LYS A 289 -37.03 0.65 21.11
N PHE A 290 -36.89 0.83 22.41
CA PHE A 290 -37.72 1.75 23.20
C PHE A 290 -37.18 3.19 23.24
N GLY A 291 -36.25 3.55 22.37
CA GLY A 291 -35.70 4.91 22.27
C GLY A 291 -34.64 5.29 23.31
N MET A 292 -34.18 4.35 24.14
CA MET A 292 -33.19 4.59 25.18
C MET A 292 -31.77 4.22 24.71
N GLY A 293 -31.35 4.75 23.60
CA GLY A 293 -30.02 4.48 23.07
C GLY A 293 -29.78 5.08 21.70
N THR A 294 -28.55 5.05 21.25
CA THR A 294 -28.13 5.54 19.93
C THR A 294 -27.77 4.39 19.02
N LEU A 295 -28.14 4.50 17.76
CA LEU A 295 -27.72 3.59 16.70
C LEU A 295 -26.26 3.89 16.31
N ASP A 296 -25.58 2.87 15.79
CA ASP A 296 -24.21 2.97 15.36
C ASP A 296 -24.10 3.26 13.86
N ASP A 297 -23.21 4.14 13.50
CA ASP A 297 -22.81 4.37 12.12
C ASP A 297 -21.69 3.40 11.73
N MET A 298 -21.99 2.46 10.85
CA MET A 298 -21.05 1.45 10.38
C MET A 298 -19.94 2.03 9.49
N ASN A 299 -20.15 3.22 8.92
CA ASN A 299 -19.19 3.87 8.06
C ASN A 299 -18.20 4.74 8.83
N HIS A 300 -18.51 5.06 10.09
CA HIS A 300 -17.62 5.83 10.94
C HIS A 300 -16.32 5.09 11.23
N LEU A 301 -15.17 5.77 11.12
CA LEU A 301 -13.84 5.15 11.31
C LEU A 301 -13.59 4.65 12.74
N GLN A 302 -14.33 5.12 13.74
CA GLN A 302 -14.26 4.55 15.10
C GLN A 302 -14.69 3.09 15.18
N ASN A 303 -15.55 2.67 14.25
CA ASN A 303 -16.10 1.32 14.16
C ASN A 303 -15.29 0.43 13.18
N LYS A 304 -14.23 0.96 12.61
CA LYS A 304 -13.34 0.26 11.68
C LYS A 304 -11.94 0.15 12.26
N ARG A 305 -11.26 -0.93 11.91
CA ARG A 305 -9.85 -1.12 12.24
C ARG A 305 -9.01 -1.27 10.98
N ILE A 306 -7.76 -0.89 11.08
CA ILE A 306 -6.78 -1.08 10.02
C ILE A 306 -5.91 -2.28 10.38
N ARG A 307 -5.87 -3.27 9.49
CA ARG A 307 -4.91 -4.36 9.53
C ARG A 307 -3.67 -3.94 8.76
N SER A 308 -2.59 -3.68 9.47
CA SER A 308 -1.31 -3.33 8.87
C SER A 308 -0.49 -4.58 8.52
N VAL A 309 0.70 -4.37 7.99
CA VAL A 309 1.67 -5.44 7.73
C VAL A 309 1.94 -6.29 8.98
N ALA A 310 1.95 -5.67 10.17
CA ALA A 310 2.14 -6.38 11.44
C ALA A 310 1.10 -7.47 11.65
N ASP A 311 -0.19 -7.10 11.56
CA ASP A 311 -1.30 -8.01 11.82
C ASP A 311 -1.36 -9.13 10.78
N LEU A 312 -1.09 -8.82 9.51
CA LEU A 312 -1.10 -9.79 8.41
C LEU A 312 0.06 -10.80 8.52
N LEU A 313 1.27 -10.34 8.85
CA LEU A 313 2.40 -11.24 9.04
C LEU A 313 2.26 -12.09 10.31
N GLN A 314 1.72 -11.52 11.38
CA GLN A 314 1.44 -12.24 12.64
C GLN A 314 0.42 -13.36 12.42
N GLU A 315 -0.64 -13.12 11.67
CA GLU A 315 -1.63 -14.13 11.31
C GLU A 315 -0.99 -15.30 10.53
N GLN A 316 -0.15 -14.98 9.54
CA GLN A 316 0.54 -16.02 8.78
C GLN A 316 1.53 -16.82 9.64
N PHE A 317 2.17 -16.14 10.59
CA PHE A 317 3.05 -16.82 11.56
C PHE A 317 2.27 -17.79 12.46
N GLY A 318 1.12 -17.36 12.99
CA GLY A 318 0.23 -18.23 13.76
C GLY A 318 -0.24 -19.44 12.96
N LEU A 319 -0.66 -19.27 11.71
CA LEU A 319 -1.03 -20.38 10.82
C LEU A 319 0.13 -21.34 10.57
N ALA A 320 1.34 -20.82 10.42
CA ALA A 320 2.53 -21.63 10.26
C ALA A 320 2.85 -22.44 11.52
N LEU A 321 2.69 -21.85 12.71
CA LEU A 321 2.88 -22.54 13.99
C LEU A 321 1.88 -23.68 14.18
N VAL A 322 0.61 -23.51 13.80
CA VAL A 322 -0.39 -24.59 13.84
C VAL A 322 -0.01 -25.75 12.90
N ARG A 323 0.51 -25.45 11.71
CA ARG A 323 1.02 -26.48 10.79
C ARG A 323 2.23 -27.22 11.37
N LEU A 324 3.13 -26.48 12.02
CA LEU A 324 4.30 -27.01 12.68
C LEU A 324 3.92 -27.92 13.86
N GLU A 325 2.92 -27.53 14.67
CA GLU A 325 2.36 -28.35 15.75
C GLU A 325 1.84 -29.67 15.21
N ASN A 326 1.01 -29.63 14.16
CA ASN A 326 0.44 -30.84 13.56
C ASN A 326 1.53 -31.78 13.01
N MET A 327 2.57 -31.22 12.40
CA MET A 327 3.70 -31.99 11.89
C MET A 327 4.51 -32.61 13.03
N ALA A 328 4.80 -31.81 14.09
CA ALA A 328 5.52 -32.33 15.24
C ALA A 328 4.75 -33.47 15.93
N ARG A 329 3.42 -33.34 16.09
CA ARG A 329 2.55 -34.44 16.60
C ARG A 329 2.63 -35.69 15.72
N GLY A 330 2.58 -35.53 14.40
CA GLY A 330 2.72 -36.60 13.44
C GLY A 330 4.07 -37.34 13.55
N ASN A 331 5.14 -36.55 13.68
CA ASN A 331 6.50 -37.09 13.81
C ASN A 331 6.71 -37.81 15.16
N ILE A 332 6.14 -37.29 16.26
CA ILE A 332 6.15 -37.97 17.57
C ILE A 332 5.42 -39.32 17.47
N TYR A 333 4.22 -39.34 16.87
CA TYR A 333 3.48 -40.57 16.67
C TYR A 333 4.24 -41.58 15.80
N ALA A 334 4.89 -41.15 14.73
CA ALA A 334 5.70 -41.98 13.87
C ALA A 334 6.93 -42.55 14.62
N ALA A 335 7.58 -41.74 15.44
CA ALA A 335 8.73 -42.16 16.26
C ALA A 335 8.36 -43.27 17.25
N LEU A 336 7.23 -43.12 17.91
CA LEU A 336 6.71 -44.13 18.83
C LEU A 336 6.36 -45.45 18.10
N LYS A 337 5.69 -45.35 16.97
CA LYS A 337 5.30 -46.53 16.17
C LYS A 337 6.50 -47.36 15.67
N HIS A 338 7.59 -46.64 15.32
CA HIS A 338 8.79 -47.28 14.76
C HIS A 338 9.92 -47.46 15.78
N ASN A 339 9.67 -47.25 17.09
CA ASN A 339 10.64 -47.35 18.19
C ASN A 339 11.94 -46.56 17.93
N TRP A 340 11.80 -45.37 17.33
CA TRP A 340 12.91 -44.51 16.99
C TRP A 340 13.03 -43.39 18.04
N THR A 341 14.24 -43.01 18.44
CA THR A 341 14.49 -41.95 19.41
C THR A 341 14.55 -40.58 18.68
N PRO A 342 13.49 -39.78 18.72
CA PRO A 342 13.52 -38.48 18.06
C PRO A 342 14.41 -37.47 18.80
N THR A 343 15.10 -36.62 18.03
CA THR A 343 15.75 -35.44 18.55
C THR A 343 14.87 -34.24 18.26
N PRO A 344 14.97 -33.12 19.02
CA PRO A 344 14.18 -31.93 18.75
C PRO A 344 14.30 -31.44 17.29
N GLN A 345 15.49 -31.58 16.69
CA GLN A 345 15.75 -31.20 15.30
C GLN A 345 15.02 -32.07 14.27
N ASN A 346 14.82 -33.35 14.56
CA ASN A 346 14.12 -34.30 13.67
C ASN A 346 12.59 -34.18 13.79
N LEU A 347 12.08 -33.61 14.89
CA LEU A 347 10.65 -33.40 15.10
C LEU A 347 10.13 -32.20 14.32
N VAL A 348 10.96 -31.20 14.15
CA VAL A 348 10.58 -29.90 13.54
C VAL A 348 11.36 -29.69 12.25
N ASN A 349 10.63 -29.33 11.17
CA ASN A 349 11.20 -28.94 9.90
C ASN A 349 10.89 -27.45 9.64
N SER A 350 11.76 -26.75 8.96
CA SER A 350 11.62 -25.33 8.61
C SER A 350 10.62 -25.06 7.46
N THR A 351 10.16 -26.10 6.77
CA THR A 351 9.30 -26.01 5.60
C THR A 351 7.96 -25.31 5.87
N PRO A 352 7.19 -25.62 6.94
CA PRO A 352 5.87 -25.03 7.16
C PRO A 352 5.90 -23.51 7.25
N LEU A 353 6.86 -22.94 7.96
CA LEU A 353 6.98 -21.48 8.10
C LEU A 353 7.42 -20.84 6.78
N THR A 354 8.45 -21.38 6.17
CA THR A 354 9.01 -20.84 4.92
C THR A 354 7.98 -20.89 3.80
N ASP A 355 7.24 -21.97 3.65
CA ASP A 355 6.23 -22.10 2.59
C ASP A 355 4.99 -21.26 2.86
N THR A 356 4.58 -21.11 4.12
CA THR A 356 3.45 -20.22 4.46
C THR A 356 3.75 -18.79 4.02
N TYR A 357 4.93 -18.25 4.31
CA TYR A 357 5.32 -16.92 3.85
C TYR A 357 5.50 -16.83 2.33
N LYS A 358 6.07 -17.85 1.68
CA LYS A 358 6.14 -17.91 0.22
C LYS A 358 4.75 -17.84 -0.42
N VAL A 359 3.79 -18.62 0.09
CA VAL A 359 2.41 -18.63 -0.40
C VAL A 359 1.74 -17.28 -0.15
N PHE A 360 1.90 -16.69 1.05
CA PHE A 360 1.36 -15.39 1.38
C PHE A 360 1.84 -14.32 0.41
N PHE A 361 3.14 -14.14 0.27
CA PHE A 361 3.67 -13.09 -0.60
C PHE A 361 3.35 -13.31 -2.09
N ARG A 362 3.16 -14.54 -2.53
CA ARG A 362 2.86 -14.84 -3.94
C ARG A 362 1.38 -14.73 -4.30
N LEU A 363 0.49 -15.21 -3.42
CA LEU A 363 -0.93 -15.43 -3.73
C LEU A 363 -1.88 -14.50 -2.98
N HIS A 364 -1.48 -13.91 -1.85
CA HIS A 364 -2.39 -13.08 -1.08
C HIS A 364 -2.71 -11.77 -1.82
N PRO A 365 -4.00 -11.37 -1.93
CA PRO A 365 -4.42 -10.18 -2.69
C PRO A 365 -3.83 -8.86 -2.19
N LEU A 366 -3.52 -8.77 -0.90
CA LEU A 366 -2.92 -7.57 -0.29
C LEU A 366 -1.40 -7.51 -0.45
N SER A 367 -0.76 -8.61 -0.82
CA SER A 367 0.65 -8.62 -1.20
C SER A 367 0.76 -8.32 -2.69
N GLN A 368 1.21 -7.13 -3.03
CA GLN A 368 1.32 -6.66 -4.41
C GLN A 368 2.79 -6.41 -4.77
N VAL A 369 3.09 -6.47 -6.07
CA VAL A 369 4.40 -6.06 -6.58
C VAL A 369 4.52 -4.56 -6.41
N LEU A 370 5.61 -4.10 -5.79
CA LEU A 370 5.86 -2.67 -5.57
C LEU A 370 5.92 -1.93 -6.91
N ASP A 371 5.08 -0.92 -7.06
CA ASP A 371 5.13 -0.05 -8.24
C ASP A 371 6.33 0.90 -8.13
N ARG A 372 7.30 0.74 -9.01
CA ARG A 372 8.55 1.52 -9.06
C ARG A 372 8.66 2.35 -10.34
N THR A 373 7.55 2.75 -10.92
CA THR A 373 7.54 3.59 -12.13
C THR A 373 8.32 4.88 -11.93
N ASN A 374 8.07 5.56 -10.80
CA ASN A 374 8.80 6.75 -10.37
C ASN A 374 8.95 6.78 -8.84
N PRO A 375 9.74 7.65 -8.26
CA PRO A 375 9.91 7.71 -6.80
C PRO A 375 8.61 7.94 -6.02
N LEU A 376 7.67 8.69 -6.57
CA LEU A 376 6.38 8.96 -5.93
C LEU A 376 5.54 7.69 -5.76
N THR A 377 5.50 6.82 -6.75
CA THR A 377 4.72 5.56 -6.68
C THR A 377 5.22 4.63 -5.59
N GLN A 378 6.50 4.59 -5.31
CA GLN A 378 7.07 3.77 -4.24
C GLN A 378 6.51 4.17 -2.88
N ILE A 379 6.43 5.47 -2.60
CA ILE A 379 5.93 5.99 -1.33
C ILE A 379 4.43 5.78 -1.22
N VAL A 380 3.69 6.16 -2.26
CA VAL A 380 2.22 6.13 -2.25
C VAL A 380 1.69 4.70 -2.14
N HIS A 381 2.36 3.72 -2.75
CA HIS A 381 1.92 2.33 -2.74
C HIS A 381 1.83 1.75 -1.32
N GLY A 382 2.80 2.06 -0.46
CA GLY A 382 2.81 1.62 0.94
C GLY A 382 1.78 2.30 1.84
N ARG A 383 1.18 3.39 1.39
CA ARG A 383 0.18 4.19 2.13
C ARG A 383 -1.25 3.96 1.67
N LYS A 384 -1.48 3.01 0.79
CA LYS A 384 -2.83 2.66 0.35
C LYS A 384 -3.60 1.94 1.44
N LEU A 385 -4.90 2.24 1.51
CA LEU A 385 -5.87 1.59 2.38
C LEU A 385 -6.92 0.91 1.49
N SER A 386 -7.14 -0.38 1.68
CA SER A 386 -8.07 -1.16 0.86
C SER A 386 -9.17 -1.78 1.70
N TYR A 387 -10.42 -1.67 1.28
CA TYR A 387 -11.55 -2.42 1.84
C TYR A 387 -11.64 -3.84 1.29
N LEU A 388 -10.89 -4.13 0.23
CA LEU A 388 -10.89 -5.42 -0.47
C LEU A 388 -9.96 -6.41 0.21
N GLY A 389 -10.13 -7.69 -0.13
CA GLY A 389 -9.27 -8.77 0.35
C GLY A 389 -9.96 -9.76 1.29
N PRO A 390 -9.24 -10.76 1.78
CA PRO A 390 -9.79 -11.77 2.70
C PRO A 390 -10.37 -11.14 3.97
N GLY A 391 -11.59 -11.53 4.33
CA GLY A 391 -12.33 -10.96 5.46
C GLY A 391 -12.94 -9.58 5.19
N GLY A 392 -12.62 -8.94 4.06
CA GLY A 392 -13.16 -7.66 3.63
C GLY A 392 -14.31 -7.77 2.64
N LEU A 393 -14.54 -6.67 1.93
CA LEU A 393 -15.58 -6.56 0.92
C LEU A 393 -15.08 -7.02 -0.44
N THR A 394 -16.03 -7.39 -1.31
CA THR A 394 -15.78 -7.51 -2.74
C THR A 394 -16.37 -6.30 -3.46
N ALA A 395 -15.85 -5.97 -4.63
CA ALA A 395 -16.38 -4.84 -5.41
C ALA A 395 -17.88 -4.99 -5.71
N ARG A 396 -18.42 -6.22 -5.78
CA ARG A 396 -19.83 -6.52 -6.01
C ARG A 396 -20.69 -6.36 -4.76
N THR A 397 -20.14 -6.60 -3.57
CA THR A 397 -20.87 -6.51 -2.28
C THR A 397 -20.77 -5.14 -1.63
N ALA A 398 -19.94 -4.26 -2.15
CA ALA A 398 -19.74 -2.92 -1.63
C ALA A 398 -20.93 -2.01 -1.99
N THR A 399 -21.63 -1.53 -0.98
CA THR A 399 -22.74 -0.57 -1.11
C THR A 399 -22.23 0.86 -1.33
N PHE A 400 -23.12 1.77 -1.77
CA PHE A 400 -22.76 3.18 -1.99
C PHE A 400 -22.25 3.89 -0.72
N PRO A 401 -22.87 3.75 0.47
CA PRO A 401 -22.41 4.45 1.69
C PRO A 401 -20.96 4.12 2.09
N ILE A 402 -20.44 2.94 1.72
CA ILE A 402 -19.05 2.57 2.03
C ILE A 402 -18.06 3.31 1.12
N ARG A 403 -18.50 3.71 -0.07
CA ARG A 403 -17.70 4.43 -1.07
C ARG A 403 -17.71 5.93 -0.86
N ASP A 404 -18.61 6.44 -0.02
CA ASP A 404 -18.78 7.85 0.23
C ASP A 404 -17.67 8.40 1.13
N ILE A 405 -17.44 9.71 1.04
CA ILE A 405 -16.55 10.43 1.93
C ILE A 405 -17.30 10.70 3.24
N HIS A 406 -16.79 10.13 4.33
CA HIS A 406 -17.37 10.30 5.66
C HIS A 406 -16.66 11.42 6.45
N PRO A 407 -17.34 12.23 7.28
CA PRO A 407 -16.70 13.28 8.09
C PRO A 407 -15.57 12.78 8.99
N SER A 408 -15.61 11.52 9.44
CA SER A 408 -14.54 10.90 10.24
C SER A 408 -13.22 10.70 9.46
N HIS A 409 -13.26 10.81 8.13
CA HIS A 409 -12.07 10.73 7.28
C HIS A 409 -11.15 11.95 7.42
N TYR A 410 -11.63 13.03 8.01
CA TYR A 410 -10.89 14.27 8.18
C TYR A 410 -9.53 14.06 8.87
N GLY A 411 -8.45 14.41 8.17
CA GLY A 411 -7.08 14.24 8.63
C GLY A 411 -6.57 12.79 8.70
N ARG A 412 -7.32 11.80 8.18
CA ARG A 412 -6.99 10.36 8.23
C ARG A 412 -6.92 9.72 6.86
N ILE A 413 -7.97 9.89 6.07
CA ILE A 413 -8.04 9.37 4.70
C ILE A 413 -8.23 10.55 3.75
N CYS A 414 -7.43 10.60 2.70
CA CYS A 414 -7.55 11.64 1.68
C CYS A 414 -8.91 11.57 0.99
N PRO A 415 -9.66 12.69 0.90
CA PRO A 415 -10.97 12.70 0.25
C PRO A 415 -10.88 12.70 -1.27
N ILE A 416 -9.71 13.03 -1.85
CA ILE A 416 -9.52 13.19 -3.29
C ILE A 416 -8.88 11.94 -3.89
N ASP A 417 -7.83 11.39 -3.27
CA ASP A 417 -7.04 10.30 -3.83
C ASP A 417 -7.73 8.94 -3.64
N THR A 418 -8.34 8.45 -4.71
CA THR A 418 -8.98 7.13 -4.77
C THR A 418 -8.77 6.52 -6.16
N SER A 419 -9.06 5.23 -6.30
CA SER A 419 -9.08 4.58 -7.62
C SER A 419 -10.29 5.01 -8.44
N GLU A 420 -10.13 5.02 -9.76
CA GLU A 420 -11.21 5.25 -10.71
C GLU A 420 -11.87 3.92 -11.10
N GLY A 421 -13.14 3.95 -11.52
CA GLY A 421 -13.88 2.80 -12.00
C GLY A 421 -14.57 1.97 -10.93
N ILE A 422 -14.53 0.65 -11.04
CA ILE A 422 -15.29 -0.29 -10.19
C ILE A 422 -14.88 -0.18 -8.71
N ASN A 423 -13.64 0.14 -8.43
CA ASN A 423 -13.09 0.21 -7.07
C ASN A 423 -13.10 1.64 -6.48
N VAL A 424 -13.86 2.56 -7.07
CA VAL A 424 -13.94 3.94 -6.57
C VAL A 424 -14.43 3.95 -5.12
N GLY A 425 -13.74 4.68 -4.25
CA GLY A 425 -14.04 4.75 -2.82
C GLY A 425 -13.63 3.52 -1.99
N LEU A 426 -13.25 2.40 -2.62
CA LEU A 426 -12.80 1.18 -1.92
C LEU A 426 -11.30 1.10 -1.70
N ILE A 427 -10.53 1.84 -2.46
CA ILE A 427 -9.09 1.96 -2.30
C ILE A 427 -8.80 3.45 -2.14
N GLY A 428 -8.38 3.83 -0.96
CA GLY A 428 -8.00 5.21 -0.63
C GLY A 428 -6.53 5.32 -0.26
N SER A 429 -6.09 6.53 -0.01
CA SER A 429 -4.74 6.83 0.47
C SER A 429 -4.78 7.47 1.83
N LEU A 430 -3.81 7.15 2.66
CA LEU A 430 -3.64 7.71 3.98
C LEU A 430 -3.26 9.20 3.89
N ALA A 431 -3.82 10.03 4.75
CA ALA A 431 -3.41 11.42 4.89
C ALA A 431 -1.96 11.52 5.39
N ILE A 432 -1.27 12.61 5.07
CA ILE A 432 0.18 12.76 5.34
C ILE A 432 0.55 12.50 6.79
N HIS A 433 -0.18 13.09 7.74
CA HIS A 433 0.13 13.02 9.17
C HIS A 433 -0.58 11.89 9.91
N ALA A 434 -1.44 11.12 9.25
CA ALA A 434 -2.16 10.03 9.89
C ALA A 434 -1.24 8.86 10.23
N ARG A 435 -1.50 8.22 11.35
CA ARG A 435 -0.81 7.00 11.77
C ARG A 435 -1.80 5.92 12.21
N ILE A 436 -1.33 4.70 12.30
CA ILE A 436 -2.11 3.56 12.81
C ILE A 436 -1.79 3.41 14.29
N GLY A 437 -2.80 3.56 15.15
CA GLY A 437 -2.66 3.37 16.59
C GLY A 437 -2.54 1.90 16.99
N ARG A 438 -2.17 1.65 18.25
CA ARG A 438 -1.96 0.31 18.81
C ARG A 438 -3.15 -0.65 18.62
N TRP A 439 -4.37 -0.11 18.58
CA TRP A 439 -5.60 -0.89 18.45
C TRP A 439 -6.16 -0.94 17.03
N GLY A 440 -5.35 -0.59 16.04
CA GLY A 440 -5.76 -0.54 14.64
C GLY A 440 -6.65 0.66 14.29
N SER A 441 -6.75 1.67 15.12
CA SER A 441 -7.46 2.93 14.83
C SER A 441 -6.58 3.88 14.03
N LEU A 442 -7.16 4.61 13.06
CA LEU A 442 -6.48 5.71 12.41
C LEU A 442 -6.46 6.93 13.33
N GLU A 443 -5.30 7.43 13.65
CA GLU A 443 -5.12 8.59 14.49
C GLU A 443 -4.59 9.76 13.68
N SER A 444 -5.08 10.97 14.00
CA SER A 444 -4.63 12.22 13.42
C SER A 444 -4.08 13.15 14.51
N PRO A 445 -2.98 13.87 14.25
CA PRO A 445 -2.41 14.78 15.23
C PRO A 445 -3.11 16.14 15.22
N PHE A 446 -3.26 16.71 16.41
CA PHE A 446 -3.80 18.05 16.65
C PHE A 446 -2.97 18.78 17.69
N TYR A 447 -2.89 20.10 17.59
CA TYR A 447 -2.33 20.92 18.64
C TYR A 447 -3.41 21.30 19.67
N LYS A 448 -3.14 21.02 20.93
CA LYS A 448 -3.99 21.50 22.03
C LYS A 448 -3.69 22.97 22.32
N ILE A 449 -4.71 23.79 22.28
CA ILE A 449 -4.63 25.21 22.64
C ILE A 449 -4.71 25.29 24.17
N SER A 450 -3.69 25.81 24.81
CA SER A 450 -3.63 26.00 26.26
C SER A 450 -3.41 27.48 26.58
N GLU A 451 -4.25 28.05 27.43
CA GLU A 451 -4.22 29.47 27.80
C GLU A 451 -2.90 29.93 28.43
N ARG A 452 -2.07 29.01 28.93
CA ARG A 452 -0.92 29.37 29.77
C ARG A 452 0.45 28.82 29.34
N SER A 453 0.54 27.98 28.34
CA SER A 453 1.84 27.38 27.97
C SER A 453 2.37 27.90 26.65
N LYS A 454 3.61 28.36 26.60
CA LYS A 454 4.35 28.76 25.40
C LYS A 454 4.67 27.62 24.43
N GLY A 455 4.17 26.41 24.66
CA GLY A 455 4.38 25.26 23.81
C GLY A 455 3.08 24.53 23.46
N ALA A 456 2.69 24.52 22.21
CA ALA A 456 1.56 23.72 21.76
C ALA A 456 1.90 22.23 21.86
N ARG A 457 1.17 21.50 22.69
CA ARG A 457 1.35 20.05 22.80
C ARG A 457 0.61 19.32 21.70
N MET A 458 1.33 18.53 20.92
CA MET A 458 0.75 17.69 19.88
C MET A 458 0.10 16.44 20.49
N LEU A 459 -1.16 16.19 20.14
CA LEU A 459 -1.94 15.04 20.57
C LEU A 459 -2.41 14.26 19.36
N TYR A 460 -2.21 12.93 19.38
CA TYR A 460 -2.81 12.04 18.41
C TYR A 460 -4.16 11.54 18.91
N LEU A 461 -5.21 11.78 18.16
CA LEU A 461 -6.58 11.43 18.52
C LEU A 461 -7.20 10.44 17.55
N SER A 462 -7.89 9.43 18.10
CA SER A 462 -8.72 8.50 17.35
C SER A 462 -10.05 9.16 16.91
N PRO A 463 -10.75 8.62 15.91
CA PRO A 463 -11.96 9.25 15.35
C PRO A 463 -13.08 9.52 16.35
N GLY A 464 -13.27 8.65 17.31
CA GLY A 464 -14.33 8.84 18.32
C GLY A 464 -13.96 9.80 19.45
N ARG A 465 -12.68 10.17 19.58
CA ARG A 465 -12.21 11.10 20.62
C ARG A 465 -12.17 12.55 20.13
N ASP A 466 -11.87 12.77 18.87
CA ASP A 466 -11.79 14.13 18.30
C ASP A 466 -13.16 14.79 18.16
N GLU A 467 -14.25 14.02 18.11
CA GLU A 467 -15.61 14.53 18.07
C GLU A 467 -16.06 15.28 19.34
N TYR A 468 -15.38 15.04 20.46
CA TYR A 468 -15.68 15.75 21.71
C TYR A 468 -15.05 17.16 21.76
N TYR A 469 -14.19 17.49 20.81
CA TYR A 469 -13.46 18.76 20.79
C TYR A 469 -13.89 19.64 19.62
N MET A 470 -13.85 20.94 19.82
CA MET A 470 -13.96 21.92 18.74
C MET A 470 -12.59 22.09 18.11
N VAL A 471 -12.47 21.69 16.84
CA VAL A 471 -11.21 21.65 16.10
C VAL A 471 -11.20 22.74 15.03
N ALA A 472 -10.33 23.72 15.17
CA ALA A 472 -10.11 24.75 14.16
C ALA A 472 -9.10 24.29 13.11
N ALA A 473 -9.19 24.81 11.91
CA ALA A 473 -8.20 24.59 10.86
C ALA A 473 -6.85 25.22 11.22
N GLY A 474 -5.75 24.65 10.74
CA GLY A 474 -4.39 25.00 11.17
C GLY A 474 -3.97 26.46 10.89
N ASN A 475 -4.53 27.04 9.87
CA ASN A 475 -4.27 28.42 9.43
C ASN A 475 -5.35 29.42 9.88
N SER A 476 -6.36 29.01 10.64
CA SER A 476 -7.45 29.91 11.07
C SER A 476 -7.11 30.79 12.27
N LEU A 477 -6.06 30.45 12.98
CA LEU A 477 -5.60 31.19 14.16
C LEU A 477 -4.31 31.93 13.81
N ALA A 478 -4.42 33.00 13.04
CA ALA A 478 -3.32 33.91 12.82
C ALA A 478 -3.09 34.72 14.10
N LEU A 479 -1.97 34.48 14.76
CA LEU A 479 -1.55 35.24 15.94
C LEU A 479 -0.54 36.29 15.51
N ASN A 480 -1.00 37.51 15.41
CA ASN A 480 -0.13 38.64 15.21
C ASN A 480 0.34 39.15 16.60
N GLN A 481 1.65 39.00 16.91
CA GLN A 481 2.24 39.39 18.20
C GLN A 481 1.54 38.82 19.46
N GLY A 482 0.87 37.64 19.29
CA GLY A 482 0.16 36.99 20.42
C GLY A 482 -1.30 37.44 20.56
N ILE A 483 -1.78 38.31 19.71
CA ILE A 483 -3.17 38.77 19.65
C ILE A 483 -3.84 38.13 18.44
N GLN A 484 -5.01 37.59 18.62
CA GLN A 484 -5.78 37.02 17.53
C GLN A 484 -6.52 38.11 16.75
N GLU A 485 -6.40 38.06 15.41
CA GLU A 485 -7.02 39.03 14.53
C GLU A 485 -8.51 38.77 14.30
N GLU A 486 -8.91 37.47 14.25
CA GLU A 486 -10.31 37.11 13.98
C GLU A 486 -11.02 36.67 15.26
N GLN A 487 -12.16 37.27 15.56
CA GLN A 487 -12.99 36.90 16.68
C GLN A 487 -13.74 35.57 16.46
N VAL A 488 -13.99 35.20 15.21
CA VAL A 488 -14.79 34.08 14.81
C VAL A 488 -14.02 33.24 13.79
N VAL A 489 -13.90 31.94 14.06
CA VAL A 489 -13.12 31.00 13.23
C VAL A 489 -13.98 29.80 12.83
N PRO A 490 -13.79 29.24 11.61
CA PRO A 490 -14.44 28.01 11.21
C PRO A 490 -13.79 26.85 11.96
N ALA A 491 -14.64 26.01 12.52
CA ALA A 491 -14.23 24.83 13.26
C ALA A 491 -15.14 23.66 12.96
N ARG A 492 -14.65 22.45 13.26
CA ARG A 492 -15.40 21.21 13.21
C ARG A 492 -15.79 20.79 14.64
N TYR A 493 -17.06 20.48 14.83
CA TYR A 493 -17.55 19.86 16.05
C TYR A 493 -18.44 18.68 15.70
N ARG A 494 -18.11 17.50 16.23
CA ARG A 494 -18.73 16.24 15.80
C ARG A 494 -18.60 16.04 14.29
N GLN A 495 -19.71 15.92 13.58
CA GLN A 495 -19.75 15.73 12.13
C GLN A 495 -20.11 17.03 11.35
N GLU A 496 -20.23 18.15 12.05
CA GLU A 496 -20.66 19.43 11.47
C GLU A 496 -19.52 20.44 11.42
N PHE A 497 -19.58 21.32 10.41
CA PHE A 497 -18.71 22.48 10.29
C PHE A 497 -19.45 23.70 10.76
N LEU A 498 -18.89 24.39 11.76
CA LEU A 498 -19.48 25.53 12.43
C LEU A 498 -18.52 26.70 12.42
N THR A 499 -19.08 27.91 12.53
CA THR A 499 -18.30 29.11 12.77
C THR A 499 -18.44 29.50 14.25
N ILE A 500 -17.36 29.47 15.00
CA ILE A 500 -17.35 29.64 16.46
C ILE A 500 -16.36 30.72 16.91
N ALA A 501 -16.59 31.27 18.08
CA ALA A 501 -15.61 32.17 18.69
C ALA A 501 -14.31 31.44 18.99
N TRP A 502 -13.18 32.10 18.76
CA TRP A 502 -11.86 31.44 18.95
C TRP A 502 -11.61 30.96 20.37
N GLU A 503 -12.22 31.59 21.37
CA GLU A 503 -12.13 31.21 22.80
C GLU A 503 -12.69 29.81 23.08
N GLN A 504 -13.63 29.35 22.25
CA GLN A 504 -14.25 28.03 22.36
C GLN A 504 -13.45 26.93 21.66
N VAL A 505 -12.38 27.26 20.93
CA VAL A 505 -11.58 26.30 20.22
C VAL A 505 -10.67 25.53 21.16
N HIS A 506 -10.80 24.21 21.17
CA HIS A 506 -10.00 23.33 22.01
C HIS A 506 -8.71 22.84 21.32
N LEU A 507 -8.81 22.53 20.03
CA LEU A 507 -7.75 21.94 19.23
C LEU A 507 -7.60 22.67 17.90
N ARG A 508 -6.39 22.63 17.36
CA ARG A 508 -6.04 23.17 16.05
C ARG A 508 -5.38 22.09 15.19
N SER A 509 -5.73 22.02 13.91
CA SER A 509 -5.01 21.22 12.95
C SER A 509 -3.57 21.72 12.76
N ILE A 510 -2.64 20.84 12.35
CA ILE A 510 -1.22 21.20 12.25
C ILE A 510 -0.99 22.07 11.03
N PHE A 511 -1.35 21.57 9.86
CA PHE A 511 -1.20 22.23 8.55
C PHE A 511 -2.39 21.96 7.64
N SER A 512 -2.48 22.74 6.58
CA SER A 512 -3.47 22.54 5.51
C SER A 512 -3.25 21.25 4.72
N PHE A 513 -2.03 20.74 4.63
CA PHE A 513 -1.73 19.44 4.03
C PHE A 513 -2.26 18.23 4.83
N GLN A 514 -2.65 18.42 6.06
CA GLN A 514 -3.06 17.33 6.96
C GLN A 514 -4.23 16.51 6.40
N TYR A 515 -5.05 17.08 5.54
CA TYR A 515 -6.24 16.43 4.98
C TYR A 515 -5.95 15.56 3.77
N PHE A 516 -4.86 15.82 3.08
CA PHE A 516 -4.55 15.24 1.78
C PHE A 516 -3.51 14.13 1.87
N SER A 517 -3.53 13.26 0.86
CA SER A 517 -2.44 12.32 0.58
C SER A 517 -1.24 13.05 -0.03
N ILE A 518 -0.14 12.32 -0.20
CA ILE A 518 1.08 12.86 -0.81
C ILE A 518 0.81 13.31 -2.25
N GLY A 519 0.12 12.51 -3.05
CA GLY A 519 -0.19 12.82 -4.44
C GLY A 519 -1.04 14.09 -4.59
N ALA A 520 -2.07 14.23 -3.76
CA ALA A 520 -2.93 15.43 -3.77
C ALA A 520 -2.19 16.67 -3.27
N SER A 521 -1.29 16.52 -2.31
CA SER A 521 -0.51 17.63 -1.75
C SER A 521 0.58 18.18 -2.67
N LEU A 522 0.92 17.48 -3.74
CA LEU A 522 1.86 17.96 -4.77
C LEU A 522 1.21 18.83 -5.85
N ILE A 523 -0.11 19.01 -5.81
CA ILE A 523 -0.85 19.82 -6.79
C ILE A 523 -0.87 21.28 -6.31
N PRO A 524 -0.23 22.22 -7.02
CA PRO A 524 -0.32 23.64 -6.68
C PRO A 524 -1.72 24.17 -7.01
N PHE A 525 -2.22 25.14 -6.27
CA PHE A 525 -3.55 25.74 -6.46
C PHE A 525 -4.70 24.71 -6.49
N ILE A 526 -4.61 23.68 -5.66
CA ILE A 526 -5.60 22.59 -5.63
C ILE A 526 -7.00 23.08 -5.27
N GLU A 527 -7.12 24.12 -4.47
CA GLU A 527 -8.38 24.76 -4.06
C GLU A 527 -9.15 25.38 -5.23
N HIS A 528 -8.47 25.69 -6.32
CA HIS A 528 -9.06 26.25 -7.54
C HIS A 528 -9.47 25.19 -8.56
N ASN A 529 -9.25 23.94 -8.26
CA ASN A 529 -9.62 22.82 -9.12
C ASN A 529 -10.86 22.09 -8.60
N ASP A 530 -11.66 21.58 -9.52
CA ASP A 530 -12.71 20.61 -9.17
C ASP A 530 -12.11 19.31 -8.61
N ALA A 531 -12.79 18.71 -7.63
CA ALA A 531 -12.33 17.50 -6.96
C ALA A 531 -12.11 16.31 -7.92
N ASN A 532 -12.95 16.17 -8.94
CA ASN A 532 -12.79 15.13 -9.96
C ASN A 532 -11.49 15.28 -10.74
N ARG A 533 -11.10 16.53 -11.05
CA ARG A 533 -9.85 16.80 -11.78
C ARG A 533 -8.62 16.67 -10.89
N ALA A 534 -8.72 17.03 -9.63
CA ALA A 534 -7.67 16.78 -8.65
C ALA A 534 -7.41 15.28 -8.46
N LEU A 535 -8.46 14.44 -8.43
CA LEU A 535 -8.35 12.98 -8.40
C LEU A 535 -7.59 12.45 -9.62
N MET A 536 -7.98 12.88 -10.82
CA MET A 536 -7.29 12.47 -12.05
C MET A 536 -5.82 12.89 -12.05
N SER A 537 -5.52 14.09 -11.57
CA SER A 537 -4.16 14.57 -11.44
C SER A 537 -3.33 13.73 -10.48
N SER A 538 -3.85 13.44 -9.29
CA SER A 538 -3.19 12.58 -8.31
C SER A 538 -2.87 11.19 -8.90
N ASN A 539 -3.81 10.61 -9.66
CA ASN A 539 -3.61 9.33 -10.34
C ASN A 539 -2.56 9.40 -11.46
N MET A 540 -2.56 10.49 -12.24
CA MET A 540 -1.62 10.65 -13.36
C MET A 540 -0.19 10.92 -12.92
N GLN A 541 0.05 11.61 -11.80
CA GLN A 541 1.40 11.79 -11.24
C GLN A 541 2.08 10.44 -10.98
N ARG A 542 1.33 9.42 -10.57
CA ARG A 542 1.83 8.06 -10.37
C ARG A 542 2.22 7.34 -11.67
N GLN A 543 1.73 7.80 -12.81
CA GLN A 543 2.01 7.23 -14.13
C GLN A 543 3.16 7.93 -14.87
N ALA A 544 3.70 9.01 -14.30
CA ALA A 544 4.76 9.78 -14.92
C ALA A 544 6.03 8.94 -15.07
N VAL A 545 6.57 8.92 -16.28
CA VAL A 545 7.82 8.22 -16.61
C VAL A 545 9.01 9.12 -16.27
N PRO A 546 10.06 8.63 -15.59
CA PRO A 546 11.28 9.39 -15.37
C PRO A 546 11.91 9.81 -16.70
N LEU A 547 12.21 11.09 -16.83
CA LEU A 547 12.85 11.64 -18.02
C LEU A 547 14.38 11.57 -17.93
N SER A 548 15.05 11.57 -19.07
CA SER A 548 16.51 11.55 -19.17
C SER A 548 17.15 12.79 -18.54
N GLN A 549 16.50 13.94 -18.71
CA GLN A 549 16.90 15.23 -18.16
C GLN A 549 15.72 15.80 -17.38
N SER A 550 15.62 15.45 -16.11
CA SER A 550 14.60 16.00 -15.22
C SER A 550 14.87 17.48 -14.94
N GLU A 551 13.83 18.24 -14.60
CA GLU A 551 13.91 19.65 -14.25
C GLU A 551 13.07 19.94 -13.01
N LYS A 552 13.61 20.79 -12.14
CA LYS A 552 12.92 21.24 -10.94
C LYS A 552 11.69 22.06 -11.32
N CYS A 553 10.55 21.82 -10.66
CA CYS A 553 9.35 22.60 -10.95
C CYS A 553 9.51 24.06 -10.53
N ILE A 554 9.04 24.98 -11.37
CA ILE A 554 9.01 26.41 -11.06
C ILE A 554 7.96 26.69 -10.00
N VAL A 555 6.76 26.14 -10.17
CA VAL A 555 5.65 26.27 -9.20
C VAL A 555 5.45 24.93 -8.51
N GLY A 556 5.62 24.92 -7.20
CA GLY A 556 5.50 23.70 -6.37
C GLY A 556 4.76 23.98 -5.07
N THR A 557 4.67 22.98 -4.22
CA THR A 557 3.96 23.04 -2.93
C THR A 557 4.87 23.00 -1.71
N GLY A 558 6.16 22.70 -1.89
CA GLY A 558 7.14 22.56 -0.82
C GLY A 558 7.26 21.14 -0.25
N LEU A 559 6.41 20.22 -0.66
CA LEU A 559 6.46 18.80 -0.23
C LEU A 559 7.41 17.96 -1.09
N GLU A 560 7.84 18.46 -2.23
CA GLU A 560 8.68 17.77 -3.20
C GLU A 560 10.00 17.30 -2.60
N GLY A 561 10.61 18.10 -1.74
CA GLY A 561 11.87 17.76 -1.06
C GLY A 561 11.72 16.54 -0.13
N GLN A 562 10.67 16.53 0.69
CA GLN A 562 10.38 15.42 1.59
C GLN A 562 10.03 14.14 0.82
N ALA A 563 9.26 14.25 -0.25
CA ALA A 563 8.92 13.12 -1.11
C ALA A 563 10.16 12.50 -1.76
N ALA A 564 11.10 13.30 -2.23
CA ALA A 564 12.36 12.82 -2.79
C ALA A 564 13.24 12.10 -1.75
N LEU A 565 13.33 12.65 -0.54
CA LEU A 565 14.12 12.04 0.55
C LEU A 565 13.55 10.68 0.96
N ASP A 566 12.25 10.59 1.16
CA ASP A 566 11.60 9.38 1.66
C ASP A 566 11.45 8.28 0.60
N SER A 567 11.57 8.63 -0.68
CA SER A 567 11.48 7.66 -1.78
C SER A 567 12.67 6.70 -1.87
N GLY A 568 13.78 7.02 -1.23
CA GLY A 568 15.02 6.25 -1.36
C GLY A 568 15.71 6.40 -2.72
N ALA A 569 15.25 7.32 -3.58
CA ALA A 569 15.88 7.61 -4.87
C ALA A 569 17.19 8.39 -4.74
N LEU A 570 17.36 9.13 -3.66
CA LEU A 570 18.56 9.90 -3.36
C LEU A 570 19.55 9.07 -2.56
N ALA A 571 20.85 9.18 -2.88
CA ALA A 571 21.89 8.70 -2.01
C ALA A 571 22.25 9.79 -1.00
N ILE A 572 22.15 9.48 0.29
CA ILE A 572 22.33 10.43 1.40
C ILE A 572 23.48 9.96 2.27
N ALA A 573 24.25 10.90 2.81
CA ALA A 573 25.33 10.59 3.75
C ALA A 573 24.77 10.22 5.12
N GLU A 574 25.06 9.02 5.60
CA GLU A 574 24.67 8.55 6.94
C GLU A 574 25.58 9.11 8.03
N HIS A 575 26.82 9.39 7.68
CA HIS A 575 27.85 9.93 8.55
C HIS A 575 28.49 11.15 7.91
N GLU A 576 29.10 11.99 8.72
CA GLU A 576 29.97 13.08 8.24
C GLU A 576 31.35 12.54 7.87
N GLY A 577 32.01 13.18 6.92
CA GLY A 577 33.34 12.77 6.47
C GLY A 577 33.80 13.47 5.20
N GLU A 578 34.92 13.01 4.65
CA GLU A 578 35.51 13.50 3.41
C GLU A 578 35.37 12.46 2.29
N ILE A 579 35.07 12.91 1.07
CA ILE A 579 34.96 12.05 -0.11
C ILE A 579 36.39 11.69 -0.60
N ILE A 580 36.74 10.42 -0.46
CA ILE A 580 38.02 9.90 -0.94
C ILE A 580 37.96 9.59 -2.44
N TYR A 581 36.85 9.00 -2.88
CA TYR A 581 36.70 8.51 -4.24
C TYR A 581 35.23 8.59 -4.69
N THR A 582 35.04 9.00 -5.94
CA THR A 582 33.70 9.05 -6.56
C THR A 582 33.78 8.43 -7.94
N ASP A 583 32.89 7.48 -8.18
CA ASP A 583 32.70 6.82 -9.46
C ASP A 583 31.20 6.67 -9.73
N THR A 584 30.84 6.22 -10.92
CA THR A 584 29.45 5.93 -11.30
C THR A 584 28.82 4.78 -10.50
N ASP A 585 29.63 3.84 -10.00
CA ASP A 585 29.18 2.64 -9.26
C ASP A 585 29.20 2.85 -7.73
N LYS A 586 30.10 3.67 -7.21
CA LYS A 586 30.31 3.82 -5.77
C LYS A 586 30.90 5.17 -5.38
N ILE A 587 30.57 5.58 -4.17
CA ILE A 587 31.23 6.69 -3.47
C ILE A 587 31.89 6.13 -2.21
N LEU A 588 33.17 6.51 -1.98
CA LEU A 588 33.90 6.19 -0.75
C LEU A 588 33.97 7.44 0.13
N LEU A 589 33.37 7.33 1.31
CA LEU A 589 33.36 8.36 2.34
C LEU A 589 34.29 7.96 3.49
N SER A 590 35.22 8.81 3.85
CA SER A 590 36.06 8.64 5.06
C SER A 590 35.45 9.41 6.23
N GLY A 591 35.19 8.72 7.32
CA GLY A 591 34.68 9.32 8.55
C GLY A 591 35.11 8.47 9.76
N ASN A 592 35.48 9.11 10.87
CA ASN A 592 35.85 8.48 12.15
C ASN A 592 36.85 7.30 12.08
N GLY A 593 37.77 7.29 11.08
CA GLY A 593 38.78 6.24 10.92
C GLY A 593 38.38 5.09 10.00
N ASP A 594 37.12 4.96 9.63
CA ASP A 594 36.63 3.94 8.71
C ASP A 594 36.24 4.51 7.34
N THR A 595 36.39 3.69 6.30
CA THR A 595 35.93 4.03 4.94
C THR A 595 34.59 3.37 4.65
N LEU A 596 33.54 4.18 4.53
CA LEU A 596 32.23 3.72 4.16
C LEU A 596 32.06 3.65 2.63
N ARG A 597 31.70 2.50 2.11
CA ARG A 597 31.37 2.31 0.70
C ARG A 597 29.87 2.49 0.48
N ILE A 598 29.48 3.51 -0.27
CA ILE A 598 28.11 3.79 -0.65
C ILE A 598 27.94 3.34 -2.12
N PRO A 599 27.21 2.23 -2.36
CA PRO A 599 26.95 1.77 -3.72
C PRO A 599 25.90 2.65 -4.39
N LEU A 600 26.10 2.98 -5.67
CA LEU A 600 25.13 3.72 -6.48
C LEU A 600 24.38 2.77 -7.41
N VAL A 601 23.12 3.14 -7.70
CA VAL A 601 22.28 2.41 -8.66
C VAL A 601 22.61 2.90 -10.08
N MET A 602 23.04 1.98 -10.95
CA MET A 602 23.37 2.29 -12.32
C MET A 602 22.49 1.51 -13.30
N TYR A 603 21.72 2.21 -14.12
CA TYR A 603 20.85 1.67 -15.17
C TYR A 603 20.07 0.40 -14.74
N GLN A 604 19.41 0.46 -13.59
CA GLN A 604 18.64 -0.66 -13.09
C GLN A 604 17.20 -0.61 -13.63
N ARG A 605 16.70 -1.77 -14.07
CA ARG A 605 15.30 -1.92 -14.50
C ARG A 605 14.35 -1.85 -13.31
N SER A 606 13.31 -1.04 -13.42
CA SER A 606 12.15 -1.08 -12.51
C SER A 606 11.15 -2.17 -12.93
N ASN A 607 10.18 -2.48 -12.06
CA ASN A 607 9.11 -3.45 -12.37
C ASN A 607 8.24 -3.04 -13.57
N LYS A 608 8.21 -1.75 -13.89
CA LYS A 608 7.45 -1.17 -15.02
C LYS A 608 8.32 -0.83 -16.22
N ASN A 609 9.51 -1.40 -16.31
CA ASN A 609 10.49 -1.18 -17.39
C ASN A 609 11.06 0.24 -17.46
N THR A 610 10.92 1.04 -16.44
CA THR A 610 11.58 2.35 -16.36
C THR A 610 13.02 2.20 -15.91
N CYS A 611 13.85 3.20 -16.17
CA CYS A 611 15.26 3.21 -15.80
C CYS A 611 15.45 3.91 -14.45
N MET A 612 16.11 3.24 -13.53
CA MET A 612 16.57 3.83 -12.28
C MET A 612 18.08 4.01 -12.36
N HIS A 613 18.52 5.25 -12.25
CA HIS A 613 19.94 5.62 -12.34
C HIS A 613 20.24 6.74 -11.36
N GLN A 614 21.34 6.60 -10.61
CA GLN A 614 21.82 7.63 -9.69
C GLN A 614 23.06 8.32 -10.27
N LYS A 615 23.04 9.66 -10.24
CA LYS A 615 24.16 10.51 -10.72
C LYS A 615 24.85 11.14 -9.52
N PRO A 616 26.16 10.88 -9.27
CA PRO A 616 26.89 11.51 -8.18
C PRO A 616 27.00 13.03 -8.40
N GLN A 617 26.85 13.79 -7.31
CA GLN A 617 26.92 15.27 -7.29
C GLN A 617 28.11 15.78 -6.49
N VAL A 618 28.87 14.88 -5.91
CA VAL A 618 30.00 15.21 -5.04
C VAL A 618 31.31 14.87 -5.72
N GLN A 619 32.32 15.68 -5.47
CA GLN A 619 33.66 15.51 -5.99
C GLN A 619 34.59 15.03 -4.88
N ARG A 620 35.70 14.40 -5.26
CA ARG A 620 36.80 13.99 -4.36
C ARG A 620 37.32 15.19 -3.56
N GLY A 621 37.59 15.00 -2.27
CA GLY A 621 38.09 16.03 -1.36
C GLY A 621 37.03 16.92 -0.74
N LYS A 622 35.76 16.72 -1.07
CA LYS A 622 34.64 17.50 -0.48
C LYS A 622 34.27 16.96 0.89
N CYS A 623 34.25 17.85 1.89
CA CYS A 623 33.73 17.51 3.22
C CYS A 623 32.21 17.49 3.18
N ILE A 624 31.60 16.42 3.69
CA ILE A 624 30.17 16.14 3.69
C ILE A 624 29.68 16.08 5.12
N LYS A 625 28.51 16.67 5.36
CA LYS A 625 27.77 16.57 6.64
C LYS A 625 26.77 15.42 6.58
N LYS A 626 26.41 14.86 7.73
CA LYS A 626 25.33 13.89 7.87
C LYS A 626 24.03 14.46 7.30
N GLY A 627 23.34 13.66 6.47
CA GLY A 627 22.07 14.04 5.80
C GLY A 627 22.25 14.80 4.49
N GLN A 628 23.49 15.08 4.06
CA GLN A 628 23.75 15.74 2.78
C GLN A 628 23.58 14.75 1.61
N ILE A 629 23.00 15.25 0.52
CA ILE A 629 22.75 14.46 -0.69
C ILE A 629 24.08 14.24 -1.44
N LEU A 630 24.36 12.99 -1.76
CA LEU A 630 25.54 12.55 -2.48
C LEU A 630 25.28 12.31 -3.95
N ALA A 631 24.12 11.76 -4.27
CA ALA A 631 23.72 11.48 -5.65
C ALA A 631 22.21 11.70 -5.84
N TYR A 632 21.85 12.21 -7.01
CA TYR A 632 20.46 12.33 -7.42
C TYR A 632 20.01 11.07 -8.14
N GLY A 633 18.77 10.63 -7.85
CA GLY A 633 18.14 9.49 -8.50
C GLY A 633 17.32 9.88 -9.74
N ALA A 634 16.61 8.91 -10.28
CA ALA A 634 15.64 9.15 -11.35
C ALA A 634 14.54 10.11 -10.88
N ALA A 635 14.10 11.01 -11.75
CA ALA A 635 13.06 12.00 -11.48
C ALA A 635 13.32 12.86 -10.22
N THR A 636 14.56 13.13 -9.90
CA THR A 636 14.97 14.00 -8.79
C THR A 636 16.04 14.99 -9.24
N VAL A 637 15.89 16.26 -8.87
CA VAL A 637 16.86 17.33 -9.16
C VAL A 637 16.91 18.29 -7.99
N GLY A 638 18.11 18.65 -7.55
CA GLY A 638 18.28 19.60 -6.45
C GLY A 638 17.73 19.12 -5.11
N GLY A 639 17.57 17.80 -4.91
CA GLY A 639 16.94 17.22 -3.72
C GLY A 639 15.43 17.28 -3.70
N GLU A 640 14.79 17.69 -4.79
CA GLU A 640 13.35 17.74 -4.95
C GLU A 640 12.87 16.76 -6.02
N LEU A 641 11.62 16.32 -5.89
CA LEU A 641 10.97 15.48 -6.87
C LEU A 641 10.72 16.27 -8.16
N ALA A 642 11.20 15.74 -9.28
CA ALA A 642 11.08 16.33 -10.61
C ALA A 642 10.46 15.32 -11.59
N LEU A 643 9.12 15.24 -11.61
CA LEU A 643 8.38 14.26 -12.43
C LEU A 643 8.27 14.66 -13.90
N GLY A 644 8.57 15.88 -14.28
CA GLY A 644 8.37 16.39 -15.61
C GLY A 644 9.33 17.53 -15.98
N LYS A 645 8.89 18.32 -16.95
CA LYS A 645 9.61 19.47 -17.48
C LYS A 645 8.76 20.72 -17.44
N ASN A 646 9.41 21.88 -17.32
CA ASN A 646 8.79 23.19 -17.48
C ASN A 646 8.83 23.57 -18.96
N VAL A 647 7.67 23.69 -19.57
CA VAL A 647 7.52 24.02 -20.99
C VAL A 647 6.66 25.27 -21.17
N LEU A 648 6.94 26.05 -22.21
CA LEU A 648 6.16 27.23 -22.52
C LEU A 648 4.85 26.82 -23.21
N VAL A 649 3.73 27.19 -22.62
CA VAL A 649 2.39 26.76 -23.04
C VAL A 649 1.58 27.95 -23.56
N ALA A 650 0.81 27.75 -24.63
CA ALA A 650 -0.22 28.64 -25.09
C ALA A 650 -1.60 27.98 -25.07
N TYR A 651 -2.60 28.75 -24.60
CA TYR A 651 -4.01 28.33 -24.65
C TYR A 651 -4.66 29.07 -25.81
N MET A 652 -4.72 28.44 -26.96
CA MET A 652 -5.32 28.98 -28.18
C MET A 652 -5.76 27.88 -29.11
N PRO A 653 -6.81 28.05 -29.93
CA PRO A 653 -7.14 27.09 -30.99
C PRO A 653 -6.08 27.17 -32.11
N TRP A 654 -5.72 26.03 -32.68
CA TRP A 654 -4.73 25.95 -33.75
C TRP A 654 -5.16 24.99 -34.84
N GLU A 655 -5.69 25.49 -35.95
CA GLU A 655 -6.04 24.72 -37.16
C GLU A 655 -6.82 23.40 -36.93
N GLY A 656 -7.49 23.25 -35.79
CA GLY A 656 -8.20 22.05 -35.39
C GLY A 656 -7.32 20.93 -34.85
N TYR A 657 -5.99 21.03 -34.87
CA TYR A 657 -5.08 19.97 -34.38
C TYR A 657 -5.07 19.84 -32.85
N ASN A 658 -5.61 20.77 -32.12
CA ASN A 658 -5.79 20.70 -30.67
C ASN A 658 -7.27 20.65 -30.24
N PHE A 659 -8.14 20.14 -31.14
CA PHE A 659 -9.55 19.93 -30.84
C PHE A 659 -9.73 18.91 -29.71
N GLU A 660 -10.65 19.20 -28.77
CA GLU A 660 -10.90 18.43 -27.56
C GLU A 660 -9.60 18.28 -26.73
N ASP A 661 -9.16 17.05 -26.44
CA ASP A 661 -7.98 16.74 -25.65
C ASP A 661 -6.69 16.55 -26.48
N ALA A 662 -6.70 16.95 -27.74
CA ALA A 662 -5.51 16.92 -28.56
C ALA A 662 -4.54 18.04 -28.20
N VAL A 663 -3.26 17.75 -28.27
CA VAL A 663 -2.16 18.67 -27.96
C VAL A 663 -1.22 18.77 -29.14
N LEU A 664 -0.85 19.97 -29.48
CA LEU A 664 0.14 20.28 -30.49
C LEU A 664 1.47 20.60 -29.80
N ILE A 665 2.57 20.01 -30.25
CA ILE A 665 3.90 20.22 -29.67
C ILE A 665 4.90 20.71 -30.71
N SER A 666 5.91 21.44 -30.22
CA SER A 666 7.05 21.87 -31.03
C SER A 666 8.05 20.72 -31.22
N GLU A 667 8.67 20.69 -32.40
CA GLU A 667 9.78 19.78 -32.73
C GLU A 667 10.99 19.97 -31.78
N ARG A 668 11.16 21.12 -31.14
CA ARG A 668 12.19 21.37 -30.13
C ARG A 668 12.14 20.32 -29.00
N LEU A 669 10.93 19.90 -28.58
CA LEU A 669 10.77 18.91 -27.53
C LEU A 669 11.32 17.54 -27.90
N VAL A 670 11.44 17.24 -29.18
CA VAL A 670 12.03 16.00 -29.71
C VAL A 670 13.53 16.14 -29.86
N TYR A 671 14.01 17.19 -30.54
CA TYR A 671 15.43 17.33 -30.84
C TYR A 671 16.32 17.61 -29.63
N GLU A 672 15.84 18.37 -28.68
CA GLU A 672 16.58 18.69 -27.45
C GLU A 672 16.43 17.60 -26.37
N ASP A 673 15.85 16.46 -26.70
CA ASP A 673 15.62 15.35 -25.77
C ASP A 673 14.86 15.75 -24.49
N ILE A 674 13.92 16.72 -24.59
CA ILE A 674 13.22 17.27 -23.43
C ILE A 674 12.32 16.21 -22.78
N TYR A 675 11.55 15.49 -23.59
CA TYR A 675 10.66 14.41 -23.12
C TYR A 675 11.18 13.00 -23.44
N THR A 676 12.46 12.86 -23.63
CA THR A 676 13.08 11.57 -23.88
C THR A 676 13.21 10.78 -22.59
N SER A 677 12.91 9.51 -22.65
CA SER A 677 12.99 8.57 -21.54
C SER A 677 13.77 7.32 -21.89
N PHE A 678 14.38 6.70 -20.89
CA PHE A 678 15.05 5.41 -21.02
C PHE A 678 14.17 4.31 -20.45
N HIS A 679 14.04 3.22 -21.19
CA HIS A 679 13.31 2.04 -20.79
C HIS A 679 14.22 0.82 -20.88
N ILE A 680 14.15 -0.03 -19.85
CA ILE A 680 14.94 -1.26 -19.81
C ILE A 680 13.98 -2.44 -19.85
N ARG A 681 14.11 -3.28 -20.88
CA ARG A 681 13.33 -4.52 -21.02
C ARG A 681 14.19 -5.72 -20.68
N LYS A 682 13.60 -6.66 -19.98
CA LYS A 682 14.19 -7.97 -19.69
C LYS A 682 13.62 -9.01 -20.63
N TYR A 683 14.49 -9.75 -21.29
CA TYR A 683 14.15 -10.93 -22.05
C TYR A 683 14.79 -12.14 -21.37
N GLU A 684 14.04 -13.21 -21.20
CA GLU A 684 14.46 -14.39 -20.45
C GLU A 684 14.16 -15.66 -21.22
N ILE A 685 15.13 -16.57 -21.26
CA ILE A 685 14.96 -17.93 -21.79
C ILE A 685 15.43 -18.93 -20.75
N GLN A 686 14.63 -19.99 -20.56
CA GLN A 686 14.99 -21.12 -19.71
C GLN A 686 15.69 -22.19 -20.51
N ILE A 687 16.66 -22.85 -19.89
CA ILE A 687 17.47 -23.90 -20.50
C ILE A 687 17.45 -25.11 -19.57
N ASN A 688 17.08 -26.26 -20.10
CA ASN A 688 17.12 -27.54 -19.39
C ASN A 688 18.50 -28.17 -19.59
N GLN A 689 19.28 -28.25 -18.51
CA GLN A 689 20.60 -28.90 -18.55
C GLN A 689 20.49 -30.36 -18.98
N GLY A 690 21.33 -30.78 -19.93
CA GLY A 690 21.40 -32.16 -20.43
C GLY A 690 20.58 -32.42 -21.70
N SER A 691 19.53 -31.64 -21.99
CA SER A 691 18.72 -31.80 -23.21
C SER A 691 18.87 -30.68 -24.22
N GLU A 692 19.13 -29.46 -23.77
CA GLU A 692 19.19 -28.26 -24.60
C GLU A 692 20.61 -27.70 -24.67
N ARG A 693 20.99 -27.16 -25.81
CA ARG A 693 22.33 -26.59 -26.01
C ARG A 693 22.24 -25.15 -26.47
N VAL A 694 23.03 -24.28 -25.82
CA VAL A 694 23.22 -22.90 -26.25
C VAL A 694 24.44 -22.84 -27.17
N THR A 695 24.27 -22.31 -28.38
CA THR A 695 25.33 -22.25 -29.40
C THR A 695 25.04 -21.12 -30.40
N ASN A 696 26.09 -20.62 -31.03
CA ASN A 696 26.02 -19.70 -32.18
C ASN A 696 25.90 -20.45 -33.52
N GLU A 697 26.20 -21.75 -33.54
CA GLU A 697 26.10 -22.59 -34.73
C GLU A 697 24.66 -23.12 -34.87
N ILE A 698 23.80 -22.33 -35.51
CA ILE A 698 22.40 -22.69 -35.72
C ILE A 698 22.18 -22.97 -37.22
N PRO A 699 21.83 -24.22 -37.57
CA PRO A 699 21.58 -24.54 -38.98
C PRO A 699 20.35 -23.76 -39.48
N HIS A 700 20.39 -23.33 -40.73
CA HIS A 700 19.32 -22.60 -41.46
C HIS A 700 19.09 -21.14 -41.11
N LEU A 701 19.82 -20.56 -40.16
CA LEU A 701 19.72 -19.13 -39.92
C LEU A 701 20.77 -18.37 -40.74
N GLU A 702 20.35 -17.22 -41.25
CA GLU A 702 21.24 -16.34 -42.00
C GLU A 702 22.32 -15.74 -41.10
N VAL A 703 23.53 -15.69 -41.59
CA VAL A 703 24.73 -15.27 -40.84
C VAL A 703 24.59 -13.84 -40.25
N HIS A 704 23.84 -12.97 -40.93
CA HIS A 704 23.64 -11.60 -40.45
C HIS A 704 22.79 -11.54 -39.17
N LEU A 705 21.88 -12.49 -38.89
CA LEU A 705 21.12 -12.57 -37.64
C LEU A 705 21.97 -13.06 -36.45
N LEU A 706 23.08 -13.76 -36.76
CA LEU A 706 23.98 -14.31 -35.73
C LEU A 706 25.16 -13.38 -35.42
N ARG A 707 25.29 -12.26 -36.14
CA ARG A 707 26.45 -11.33 -36.02
C ARG A 707 26.68 -10.79 -34.60
N ASN A 708 25.63 -10.64 -33.81
CA ASN A 708 25.70 -10.07 -32.49
C ASN A 708 25.93 -11.11 -31.37
N LEU A 709 26.05 -12.39 -31.72
CA LEU A 709 26.27 -13.48 -30.79
C LEU A 709 27.76 -13.71 -30.51
N ASP A 710 28.07 -14.01 -29.27
CA ASP A 710 29.43 -14.46 -28.86
C ASP A 710 29.60 -15.96 -29.22
N LYS A 711 30.79 -16.48 -29.00
CA LYS A 711 31.16 -17.91 -29.19
C LYS A 711 30.23 -18.86 -28.39
N ASN A 712 29.69 -18.37 -27.27
CA ASN A 712 28.75 -19.11 -26.43
C ASN A 712 27.30 -19.05 -26.90
N GLY A 713 27.00 -18.38 -28.02
CA GLY A 713 25.61 -18.24 -28.50
C GLY A 713 24.78 -17.20 -27.78
N ILE A 714 25.38 -16.30 -27.05
CA ILE A 714 24.72 -15.22 -26.29
C ILE A 714 25.08 -13.88 -26.91
N VAL A 715 24.16 -12.94 -26.93
CA VAL A 715 24.40 -11.58 -27.45
C VAL A 715 25.50 -10.85 -26.68
N MET A 716 26.41 -10.18 -27.39
CA MET A 716 27.48 -9.43 -26.79
C MET A 716 27.00 -8.18 -26.09
N LEU A 717 27.62 -7.86 -24.95
CA LEU A 717 27.36 -6.60 -24.22
C LEU A 717 27.71 -5.38 -25.13
N GLY A 718 26.87 -4.35 -25.06
CA GLY A 718 27.04 -3.13 -25.84
C GLY A 718 26.55 -3.22 -27.29
N SER A 719 26.12 -4.40 -27.78
CA SER A 719 25.60 -4.57 -29.12
C SER A 719 24.28 -3.81 -29.31
N TRP A 720 24.13 -3.21 -30.49
CA TRP A 720 22.85 -2.65 -30.91
C TRP A 720 22.04 -3.77 -31.57
N VAL A 721 20.81 -3.98 -31.07
CA VAL A 721 19.91 -5.04 -31.54
C VAL A 721 18.62 -4.44 -32.06
N GLU A 722 18.09 -5.05 -33.11
CA GLU A 722 16.85 -4.64 -33.79
C GLU A 722 15.84 -5.78 -33.80
N THR A 723 14.62 -5.47 -34.24
CA THR A 723 13.53 -6.46 -34.32
C THR A 723 13.94 -7.67 -35.16
N GLY A 724 13.77 -8.86 -34.61
CA GLY A 724 14.11 -10.12 -35.27
C GLY A 724 15.52 -10.63 -34.98
N ASP A 725 16.41 -9.82 -34.42
CA ASP A 725 17.76 -10.26 -34.02
C ASP A 725 17.68 -11.33 -32.92
N ILE A 726 18.61 -12.27 -32.96
CA ILE A 726 18.70 -13.35 -32.00
C ILE A 726 19.50 -12.87 -30.80
N LEU A 727 18.90 -12.99 -29.61
CA LEU A 727 19.54 -12.65 -28.34
C LEU A 727 20.26 -13.84 -27.72
N VAL A 728 19.67 -15.03 -27.82
CA VAL A 728 20.26 -16.28 -27.34
C VAL A 728 19.98 -17.37 -28.37
N GLY A 729 21.03 -17.99 -28.87
CA GLY A 729 20.96 -19.13 -29.77
C GLY A 729 20.75 -20.42 -28.99
N LYS A 730 19.62 -21.08 -29.15
CA LYS A 730 19.27 -22.30 -28.45
C LYS A 730 18.79 -23.39 -29.42
N LEU A 731 19.32 -24.59 -29.25
CA LEU A 731 18.89 -25.80 -29.95
C LEU A 731 18.26 -26.79 -28.95
N THR A 732 17.04 -27.22 -29.27
CA THR A 732 16.33 -28.26 -28.51
C THR A 732 16.33 -29.55 -29.32
N PRO A 733 16.75 -30.70 -28.78
CA PRO A 733 16.72 -31.97 -29.49
C PRO A 733 15.26 -32.36 -29.80
N GLN A 734 14.99 -32.70 -31.00
CA GLN A 734 13.70 -33.19 -31.44
C GLN A 734 13.71 -34.73 -31.44
N MET A 735 13.03 -35.35 -30.49
CA MET A 735 12.78 -36.81 -30.60
C MET A 735 11.80 -37.06 -31.73
N VAL A 736 12.29 -37.28 -32.90
CA VAL A 736 11.51 -37.77 -34.02
C VAL A 736 11.22 -39.22 -33.74
N LYS A 737 9.99 -39.55 -33.37
CA LYS A 737 9.54 -40.93 -33.36
C LYS A 737 9.53 -41.38 -34.82
N GLU A 738 10.52 -42.16 -35.21
CA GLU A 738 10.65 -42.69 -36.58
C GLU A 738 9.39 -43.40 -37.09
N SER A 739 8.51 -43.81 -36.18
CA SER A 739 7.26 -44.48 -36.46
C SER A 739 6.13 -43.58 -36.99
N SER A 740 6.29 -42.27 -36.93
CA SER A 740 5.23 -41.31 -37.33
C SER A 740 5.23 -40.97 -38.83
N TYR A 741 6.22 -41.35 -39.60
CA TYR A 741 6.27 -41.11 -41.02
C TYR A 741 5.85 -42.33 -41.84
N ALA A 742 5.01 -42.10 -42.83
CA ALA A 742 4.69 -43.12 -43.82
C ALA A 742 5.96 -43.58 -44.55
N PRO A 743 6.08 -44.88 -44.93
CA PRO A 743 7.25 -45.42 -45.62
C PRO A 743 7.61 -44.65 -46.87
N GLU A 744 6.61 -44.10 -47.55
CA GLU A 744 6.72 -43.30 -48.76
C GLU A 744 7.41 -41.97 -48.54
N ASP A 745 7.10 -41.29 -47.42
CA ASP A 745 7.72 -40.03 -47.01
C ASP A 745 9.20 -40.22 -46.63
N ARG A 746 9.54 -41.40 -46.05
CA ARG A 746 10.93 -41.77 -45.77
C ARG A 746 11.73 -41.91 -47.05
N LEU A 747 11.18 -42.61 -48.04
CA LEU A 747 11.82 -42.83 -49.33
C LEU A 747 12.02 -41.52 -50.09
N LEU A 748 11.03 -40.67 -50.10
CA LEU A 748 11.05 -39.36 -50.79
C LEU A 748 12.09 -38.42 -50.16
N ARG A 749 12.21 -38.42 -48.85
CA ARG A 749 13.21 -37.62 -48.13
C ARG A 749 14.63 -38.12 -48.34
N THR A 750 14.82 -39.47 -48.44
CA THR A 750 16.12 -40.05 -48.74
C THR A 750 16.54 -39.76 -50.17
N ILE A 751 15.62 -39.81 -51.15
CA ILE A 751 15.87 -39.47 -52.53
C ILE A 751 16.19 -38.00 -52.73
N LEU A 752 15.48 -37.11 -52.00
CA LEU A 752 15.68 -35.67 -52.10
C LEU A 752 16.86 -35.16 -51.26
N GLY A 753 17.57 -36.07 -50.55
CA GLY A 753 18.71 -35.72 -49.74
C GLY A 753 18.38 -34.78 -48.55
N MET A 754 17.09 -34.74 -48.16
CA MET A 754 16.65 -33.91 -47.02
C MET A 754 17.16 -34.49 -45.70
N ARG A 755 18.12 -33.88 -45.14
CA ARG A 755 18.65 -34.25 -43.81
C ARG A 755 17.56 -34.06 -42.76
N VAL A 756 17.24 -35.13 -42.00
CA VAL A 756 16.39 -35.02 -40.81
C VAL A 756 17.20 -34.36 -39.73
N TYR A 757 16.81 -33.15 -39.40
CA TYR A 757 17.48 -32.44 -38.31
C TYR A 757 17.00 -33.01 -36.97
N THR A 758 17.93 -33.45 -36.20
CA THR A 758 17.71 -33.97 -34.83
C THR A 758 17.46 -32.87 -33.80
N SER A 759 17.56 -31.61 -34.20
CA SER A 759 17.40 -30.45 -33.34
C SER A 759 16.52 -29.38 -34.00
N LYS A 760 15.67 -28.77 -33.17
CA LYS A 760 14.83 -27.64 -33.52
C LYS A 760 15.42 -26.35 -32.94
N GLU A 761 15.38 -25.29 -33.72
CA GLU A 761 15.74 -23.96 -33.18
C GLU A 761 14.66 -23.44 -32.22
N THR A 762 15.05 -23.04 -31.02
CA THR A 762 14.21 -22.42 -29.99
C THR A 762 14.88 -21.16 -29.46
N CYS A 763 15.44 -20.37 -30.37
CA CYS A 763 16.19 -19.17 -30.06
C CYS A 763 15.31 -18.08 -29.45
N LEU A 764 15.88 -17.27 -28.57
CA LEU A 764 15.28 -16.06 -28.08
C LEU A 764 15.48 -14.95 -29.12
N LYS A 765 14.41 -14.59 -29.84
CA LYS A 765 14.40 -13.48 -30.82
C LYS A 765 13.79 -12.22 -30.23
N LEU A 766 14.30 -11.08 -30.65
CA LEU A 766 13.74 -9.79 -30.22
C LEU A 766 12.37 -9.57 -30.86
N PRO A 767 11.29 -9.34 -30.08
CA PRO A 767 9.96 -9.15 -30.62
C PRO A 767 9.84 -7.90 -31.48
N ILE A 768 8.75 -7.82 -32.28
CA ILE A 768 8.42 -6.64 -33.08
C ILE A 768 8.32 -5.38 -32.22
N GLY A 769 8.95 -4.30 -32.67
CA GLY A 769 9.04 -3.02 -31.95
C GLY A 769 10.12 -2.95 -30.88
N GLY A 770 10.87 -4.04 -30.65
CA GLY A 770 12.04 -4.05 -29.82
C GLY A 770 13.26 -3.54 -30.60
N ARG A 771 13.99 -2.58 -30.04
CA ARG A 771 15.31 -2.17 -30.51
C ARG A 771 16.03 -1.50 -29.37
N GLY A 772 17.33 -1.57 -29.33
CA GLY A 772 18.10 -0.91 -28.28
C GLY A 772 19.49 -1.48 -28.10
N ARG A 773 20.15 -1.06 -27.04
CA ARG A 773 21.52 -1.51 -26.71
C ARG A 773 21.47 -2.53 -25.58
N VAL A 774 22.17 -3.61 -25.71
CA VAL A 774 22.34 -4.61 -24.64
C VAL A 774 23.23 -4.03 -23.54
N ILE A 775 22.68 -3.89 -22.34
CA ILE A 775 23.40 -3.29 -21.19
C ILE A 775 23.88 -4.34 -20.19
N ASP A 776 23.18 -5.49 -20.09
CA ASP A 776 23.55 -6.54 -19.16
C ASP A 776 23.04 -7.90 -19.64
N VAL A 777 23.82 -8.94 -19.38
CA VAL A 777 23.49 -10.33 -19.66
C VAL A 777 23.81 -11.16 -18.44
N ARG A 778 22.82 -11.91 -17.94
CA ARG A 778 22.98 -12.70 -16.72
C ARG A 778 22.63 -14.15 -16.96
N TRP A 779 23.50 -15.01 -16.50
CA TRP A 779 23.26 -16.45 -16.46
C TRP A 779 22.96 -16.83 -15.00
N VAL A 780 21.70 -17.21 -14.73
CA VAL A 780 21.23 -17.53 -13.40
C VAL A 780 20.93 -19.02 -13.29
N GLN A 781 21.60 -19.67 -12.37
CA GLN A 781 21.34 -21.08 -12.04
C GLN A 781 20.21 -21.16 -11.03
N SER A 782 19.19 -21.97 -11.31
CA SER A 782 18.09 -22.19 -10.37
C SER A 782 18.54 -23.16 -9.28
N SER A 783 18.58 -22.70 -8.05
CA SER A 783 18.86 -23.53 -6.85
C SER A 783 17.60 -24.30 -6.40
N LYS A 784 16.89 -24.98 -7.30
CA LYS A 784 15.84 -25.89 -6.87
C LYS A 784 16.49 -27.13 -6.27
N THR A 785 16.02 -27.48 -5.09
CA THR A 785 16.51 -28.59 -4.24
C THR A 785 16.20 -30.01 -4.81
N ASP A 786 15.50 -30.09 -5.93
CA ASP A 786 15.24 -31.37 -6.60
C ASP A 786 16.36 -31.67 -7.61
N GLU A 787 17.12 -32.68 -7.33
CA GLU A 787 18.31 -33.13 -8.08
C GLU A 787 18.03 -33.58 -9.51
N THR A 788 16.77 -33.63 -9.94
CA THR A 788 16.38 -34.25 -11.21
C THR A 788 16.33 -33.31 -12.42
N GLU A 789 16.15 -31.99 -12.25
CA GLU A 789 16.17 -31.03 -13.37
C GLU A 789 16.81 -29.70 -12.96
N LYS A 790 18.08 -29.55 -13.27
CA LYS A 790 18.78 -28.26 -13.13
C LYS A 790 18.36 -27.37 -14.30
N THR A 791 17.44 -26.44 -14.06
CA THR A 791 17.06 -25.42 -15.02
C THR A 791 17.92 -24.19 -14.85
N GLU A 792 18.53 -23.72 -15.92
CA GLU A 792 19.24 -22.45 -15.98
C GLU A 792 18.43 -21.42 -16.74
N SER A 793 18.56 -20.15 -16.41
CA SER A 793 17.94 -19.07 -17.17
C SER A 793 18.98 -18.04 -17.63
N ILE A 794 18.89 -17.65 -18.89
CA ILE A 794 19.66 -16.53 -19.43
C ILE A 794 18.74 -15.34 -19.54
N ARG A 795 19.18 -14.21 -18.94
CA ARG A 795 18.45 -12.94 -18.91
C ARG A 795 19.24 -11.90 -19.66
N VAL A 796 18.62 -11.27 -20.65
CA VAL A 796 19.19 -10.20 -21.44
C VAL A 796 18.44 -8.90 -21.15
N TYR A 797 19.17 -7.86 -20.79
CA TYR A 797 18.61 -6.54 -20.51
C TYR A 797 18.97 -5.58 -21.65
N ILE A 798 17.93 -4.98 -22.24
CA ILE A 798 18.06 -4.07 -23.37
C ILE A 798 17.57 -2.69 -22.98
N LEU A 799 18.42 -1.69 -23.14
CA LEU A 799 18.11 -0.27 -22.94
C LEU A 799 17.56 0.31 -24.23
N GLN A 800 16.37 0.87 -24.14
CA GLN A 800 15.72 1.57 -25.24
C GLN A 800 15.56 3.05 -24.91
N LYS A 801 16.09 3.92 -25.78
CA LYS A 801 15.79 5.36 -25.76
C LYS A 801 14.46 5.59 -26.46
N ARG A 802 13.53 6.24 -25.82
CA ARG A 802 12.24 6.61 -26.39
C ARG A 802 12.07 8.10 -26.41
N GLU A 803 11.87 8.62 -27.59
CA GLU A 803 11.49 10.01 -27.86
C GLU A 803 9.99 10.16 -27.86
N ILE A 804 9.52 11.37 -27.60
CA ILE A 804 8.09 11.66 -27.65
C ILE A 804 7.58 11.58 -29.10
N LYS A 805 6.40 10.99 -29.29
CA LYS A 805 5.79 10.74 -30.59
C LYS A 805 4.33 11.14 -30.62
N VAL A 806 3.78 11.30 -31.82
CA VAL A 806 2.32 11.44 -32.02
C VAL A 806 1.60 10.23 -31.44
N GLY A 807 0.54 10.49 -30.70
CA GLY A 807 -0.22 9.48 -29.96
C GLY A 807 0.20 9.28 -28.51
N ASP A 808 1.31 9.87 -28.06
CA ASP A 808 1.72 9.81 -26.67
C ASP A 808 0.83 10.71 -25.80
N LYS A 809 0.61 10.26 -24.56
CA LYS A 809 -0.18 11.00 -23.56
C LYS A 809 0.72 11.95 -22.79
N VAL A 810 0.32 13.20 -22.72
CA VAL A 810 0.91 14.24 -21.89
C VAL A 810 -0.11 14.77 -20.89
N ALA A 811 0.32 15.18 -19.71
CA ALA A 811 -0.57 15.72 -18.70
C ALA A 811 0.14 16.74 -17.82
N GLY A 812 -0.64 17.66 -17.28
CA GLY A 812 -0.21 18.56 -16.20
C GLY A 812 -0.65 18.05 -14.83
N ARG A 813 -0.50 18.89 -13.80
CA ARG A 813 -0.88 18.59 -12.41
C ARG A 813 -2.32 18.96 -12.05
N HIS A 814 -3.17 19.28 -13.03
CA HIS A 814 -4.55 19.75 -12.83
C HIS A 814 -5.61 18.88 -13.53
N GLY A 815 -5.26 17.63 -13.82
CA GLY A 815 -6.15 16.73 -14.55
C GLY A 815 -6.32 17.06 -16.03
N ASN A 816 -5.51 17.95 -16.58
CA ASN A 816 -5.45 18.32 -17.97
C ASN A 816 -4.61 17.32 -18.76
N LYS A 817 -5.21 16.22 -19.13
CA LYS A 817 -4.59 15.20 -19.98
C LYS A 817 -4.84 15.47 -21.45
N GLY A 818 -3.86 15.16 -22.29
CA GLY A 818 -4.00 15.29 -23.73
C GLY A 818 -3.17 14.27 -24.49
N ILE A 819 -3.49 14.08 -25.75
CA ILE A 819 -2.79 13.19 -26.69
C ILE A 819 -2.15 14.05 -27.76
N ILE A 820 -0.88 13.81 -28.07
CA ILE A 820 -0.16 14.54 -29.10
C ILE A 820 -0.75 14.19 -30.47
N SER A 821 -1.28 15.21 -31.15
CA SER A 821 -1.88 15.06 -32.48
C SER A 821 -0.89 15.33 -33.59
N LYS A 822 -0.02 16.33 -33.42
CA LYS A 822 0.95 16.77 -34.44
C LYS A 822 2.19 17.37 -33.77
N ILE A 823 3.33 17.20 -34.42
CA ILE A 823 4.59 17.83 -34.07
C ILE A 823 4.90 18.84 -35.17
N LEU A 824 4.96 20.12 -34.81
CA LEU A 824 5.24 21.20 -35.76
C LEU A 824 6.70 21.63 -35.72
N PRO A 825 7.27 22.02 -36.87
CA PRO A 825 8.57 22.68 -36.94
C PRO A 825 8.57 23.97 -36.08
N ARG A 826 9.74 24.31 -35.59
CA ARG A 826 9.90 25.47 -34.69
C ARG A 826 9.39 26.81 -35.31
N GLN A 827 9.59 26.97 -36.61
CA GLN A 827 9.17 28.19 -37.32
C GLN A 827 7.64 28.33 -37.48
N ASP A 828 6.90 27.21 -37.42
CA ASP A 828 5.46 27.20 -37.63
C ASP A 828 4.68 27.35 -36.31
N MET A 829 5.38 27.34 -35.16
CA MET A 829 4.78 27.47 -33.84
C MET A 829 4.46 28.95 -33.54
N PRO A 830 3.39 29.22 -32.78
CA PRO A 830 3.16 30.56 -32.25
C PRO A 830 4.34 31.01 -31.39
N TYR A 831 4.63 32.28 -31.34
CA TYR A 831 5.78 32.86 -30.65
C TYR A 831 5.39 34.05 -29.80
N LEU A 832 6.17 34.35 -28.77
CA LEU A 832 6.05 35.51 -27.91
C LEU A 832 6.62 36.76 -28.60
N GLN A 833 6.41 37.94 -28.00
CA GLN A 833 6.94 39.19 -28.50
C GLN A 833 8.47 39.25 -28.61
N ASP A 834 9.15 38.50 -27.73
CA ASP A 834 10.62 38.35 -27.73
C ASP A 834 11.13 37.35 -28.80
N GLY A 835 10.24 36.77 -29.60
CA GLY A 835 10.57 35.82 -30.65
C GLY A 835 10.73 34.36 -30.17
N ARG A 836 10.55 34.07 -28.86
CA ARG A 836 10.60 32.67 -28.37
C ARG A 836 9.37 31.92 -28.83
N PRO A 837 9.53 30.77 -29.50
CA PRO A 837 8.40 29.92 -29.88
C PRO A 837 7.81 29.21 -28.68
N VAL A 838 6.51 28.95 -28.73
CA VAL A 838 5.78 28.19 -27.74
C VAL A 838 6.08 26.70 -27.92
N ASP A 839 6.16 25.96 -26.82
CA ASP A 839 6.46 24.51 -26.84
C ASP A 839 5.22 23.63 -27.00
N MET A 840 4.12 24.03 -26.40
CA MET A 840 2.84 23.28 -26.44
C MET A 840 1.67 24.23 -26.64
N VAL A 841 0.66 23.77 -27.38
CA VAL A 841 -0.58 24.51 -27.60
C VAL A 841 -1.77 23.68 -27.16
N PHE A 842 -2.54 24.24 -26.23
CA PHE A 842 -3.74 23.60 -25.68
C PHE A 842 -5.02 24.32 -26.14
N ASN A 843 -6.11 23.56 -26.20
CA ASN A 843 -7.41 24.16 -26.49
C ASN A 843 -7.96 24.84 -25.22
N PRO A 844 -8.28 26.16 -25.28
CA PRO A 844 -8.81 26.87 -24.14
C PRO A 844 -10.21 26.43 -23.73
N LEU A 845 -11.00 25.82 -24.60
CA LEU A 845 -12.34 25.33 -24.31
C LEU A 845 -12.34 24.15 -23.31
N GLY A 846 -11.21 23.49 -23.14
CA GLY A 846 -11.03 22.42 -22.14
C GLY A 846 -10.99 22.91 -20.69
N VAL A 847 -10.80 24.21 -20.45
CA VAL A 847 -10.68 24.75 -19.09
C VAL A 847 -12.04 25.05 -18.44
N PRO A 848 -12.98 25.80 -19.06
CA PRO A 848 -14.24 26.15 -18.40
C PRO A 848 -15.12 24.95 -18.08
N SER A 849 -15.22 24.00 -19.00
CA SER A 849 -16.05 22.81 -18.83
C SER A 849 -15.57 21.88 -17.72
N ARG A 850 -14.27 21.89 -17.42
CA ARG A 850 -13.63 21.02 -16.44
C ARG A 850 -13.33 21.69 -15.12
N MET A 851 -13.53 23.00 -15.03
CA MET A 851 -13.38 23.79 -13.80
C MET A 851 -12.01 23.58 -13.10
N ASN A 852 -10.95 23.38 -13.86
CA ASN A 852 -9.59 23.20 -13.35
C ASN A 852 -8.75 24.47 -13.59
N VAL A 853 -9.18 25.57 -13.03
CA VAL A 853 -8.57 26.92 -13.21
C VAL A 853 -7.14 26.99 -12.63
N GLY A 854 -6.79 26.14 -11.70
CA GLY A 854 -5.44 26.07 -11.13
C GLY A 854 -4.33 25.95 -12.17
N GLN A 855 -4.60 25.35 -13.35
CA GLN A 855 -3.65 25.28 -14.46
C GLN A 855 -3.30 26.66 -15.05
N ILE A 856 -4.25 27.57 -15.05
CA ILE A 856 -4.04 28.96 -15.55
C ILE A 856 -3.17 29.73 -14.55
N PHE A 857 -3.46 29.61 -13.24
CA PHE A 857 -2.63 30.23 -12.22
C PHE A 857 -1.21 29.66 -12.23
N GLU A 858 -1.04 28.35 -12.36
CA GLU A 858 0.27 27.73 -12.50
C GLU A 858 1.03 28.24 -13.72
N SER A 859 0.38 28.28 -14.89
CA SER A 859 1.01 28.74 -16.14
C SER A 859 1.45 30.19 -16.06
N SER A 860 0.60 31.05 -15.51
CA SER A 860 0.89 32.48 -15.35
C SER A 860 2.03 32.73 -14.36
N LEU A 861 1.99 32.07 -13.20
CA LEU A 861 3.05 32.19 -12.19
C LEU A 861 4.34 31.56 -12.67
N GLY A 862 4.27 30.46 -13.42
CA GLY A 862 5.43 29.81 -14.04
C GLY A 862 6.11 30.68 -15.08
N LEU A 863 5.33 31.46 -15.87
CA LEU A 863 5.88 32.46 -16.81
C LEU A 863 6.62 33.56 -16.05
N ALA A 864 6.03 34.09 -15.00
CA ALA A 864 6.69 35.08 -14.14
C ALA A 864 7.97 34.54 -13.52
N GLY A 865 7.94 33.32 -12.99
CA GLY A 865 9.11 32.65 -12.42
C GLY A 865 10.22 32.38 -13.42
N GLY A 866 9.87 32.03 -14.66
CA GLY A 866 10.84 31.85 -15.74
C GLY A 866 11.51 33.15 -16.19
N LEU A 867 10.82 34.31 -16.10
CA LEU A 867 11.37 35.62 -16.43
C LEU A 867 12.22 36.18 -15.28
N LEU A 868 11.80 35.96 -14.03
CA LEU A 868 12.47 36.46 -12.82
C LEU A 868 13.53 35.51 -12.25
N ASP A 869 13.69 34.31 -12.82
CA ASP A 869 14.54 33.22 -12.31
C ASP A 869 14.21 32.85 -10.83
N ARG A 870 12.90 32.79 -10.53
CA ARG A 870 12.40 32.46 -9.20
C ARG A 870 11.63 31.14 -9.22
N HIS A 871 11.71 30.40 -8.12
CA HIS A 871 10.90 29.20 -7.88
C HIS A 871 9.91 29.46 -6.75
N TYR A 872 8.64 29.15 -6.99
CA TYR A 872 7.56 29.38 -6.02
C TYR A 872 7.15 28.08 -5.32
N ARG A 873 6.83 28.21 -4.04
CA ARG A 873 6.28 27.12 -3.23
C ARG A 873 5.02 27.62 -2.55
N ILE A 874 3.87 27.10 -2.99
CA ILE A 874 2.54 27.57 -2.61
C ILE A 874 1.87 26.52 -1.75
N ALA A 875 1.49 26.87 -0.52
CA ALA A 875 0.71 26.02 0.34
C ALA A 875 -0.75 25.97 -0.14
N PRO A 876 -1.45 24.82 -0.07
CA PRO A 876 -2.86 24.74 -0.34
C PRO A 876 -3.67 25.57 0.67
N PHE A 877 -4.79 26.12 0.23
CA PHE A 877 -5.72 26.93 1.04
C PHE A 877 -5.10 28.21 1.64
N ASP A 878 -4.18 28.84 0.94
CA ASP A 878 -3.57 30.10 1.35
C ASP A 878 -4.52 31.30 1.25
N GLU A 879 -5.58 31.24 0.44
CA GLU A 879 -6.64 32.27 0.35
C GLU A 879 -7.33 32.57 1.68
N ARG A 880 -7.10 31.75 2.67
CA ARG A 880 -7.61 31.96 4.01
C ARG A 880 -6.91 33.07 4.78
N TYR A 881 -5.66 33.38 4.43
CA TYR A 881 -4.91 34.48 5.02
C TYR A 881 -5.35 35.82 4.47
N GLU A 882 -5.77 35.85 3.23
CA GLU A 882 -6.21 37.05 2.54
C GLU A 882 -7.20 36.68 1.44
N GLN A 883 -8.22 37.51 1.25
CA GLN A 883 -9.20 37.32 0.19
C GLN A 883 -8.53 37.43 -1.19
N GLU A 884 -8.75 36.44 -2.03
CA GLU A 884 -8.12 36.27 -3.36
C GLU A 884 -6.57 36.27 -3.35
N ALA A 885 -5.96 35.71 -2.32
CA ALA A 885 -4.50 35.71 -2.16
C ALA A 885 -3.76 35.13 -3.38
N SER A 886 -4.23 34.02 -3.95
CA SER A 886 -3.62 33.41 -5.13
C SER A 886 -3.66 34.31 -6.36
N ARG A 887 -4.78 35.01 -6.60
CA ARG A 887 -4.90 35.98 -7.72
C ARG A 887 -3.96 37.15 -7.53
N LYS A 888 -3.91 37.70 -6.34
CA LYS A 888 -3.03 38.83 -6.00
C LYS A 888 -1.56 38.44 -6.16
N LEU A 889 -1.16 37.29 -5.69
CA LEU A 889 0.20 36.78 -5.86
C LEU A 889 0.58 36.68 -7.34
N VAL A 890 -0.25 36.00 -8.14
CA VAL A 890 0.02 35.84 -9.58
C VAL A 890 0.10 37.19 -10.28
N PHE A 891 -0.82 38.11 -9.96
CA PHE A 891 -0.83 39.43 -10.56
C PHE A 891 0.41 40.25 -10.17
N SER A 892 0.81 40.25 -8.89
CA SER A 892 1.98 41.01 -8.42
C SER A 892 3.28 40.49 -9.03
N GLU A 893 3.46 39.19 -9.14
CA GLU A 893 4.67 38.60 -9.75
C GLU A 893 4.72 38.85 -11.27
N LEU A 894 3.59 38.79 -11.98
CA LEU A 894 3.53 39.14 -13.39
C LEU A 894 3.84 40.61 -13.62
N TYR A 895 3.35 41.49 -12.75
CA TYR A 895 3.64 42.92 -12.80
C TYR A 895 5.14 43.19 -12.56
N GLU A 896 5.76 42.54 -11.60
CA GLU A 896 7.20 42.64 -11.35
C GLU A 896 8.01 42.17 -12.56
N ALA A 897 7.62 40.99 -13.13
CA ALA A 897 8.23 40.46 -14.33
C ALA A 897 8.12 41.46 -15.53
N SER A 898 6.96 42.10 -15.67
CA SER A 898 6.76 43.12 -16.74
C SER A 898 7.68 44.30 -16.59
N LYS A 899 7.97 44.76 -15.37
CA LYS A 899 8.92 45.87 -15.11
C LYS A 899 10.36 45.52 -15.54
N GLN A 900 10.77 44.27 -15.39
CA GLN A 900 12.14 43.84 -15.74
C GLN A 900 12.30 43.59 -17.25
N THR A 901 11.27 43.14 -17.94
CA THR A 901 11.39 42.70 -19.33
C THR A 901 11.16 43.81 -20.33
N VAL A 902 10.74 45.02 -19.91
CA VAL A 902 10.13 45.96 -20.85
C VAL A 902 10.80 47.26 -21.02
N ASN A 903 10.85 47.57 -22.25
CA ASN A 903 10.44 48.90 -22.75
C ASN A 903 9.09 49.35 -22.15
N PRO A 904 9.02 50.44 -21.37
CA PRO A 904 7.82 50.85 -20.64
C PRO A 904 6.63 51.30 -21.51
N GLY A 905 6.71 51.17 -22.82
CA GLY A 905 5.68 51.60 -23.77
C GLY A 905 4.51 50.65 -24.00
N TYR A 906 4.52 49.43 -23.49
CA TYR A 906 3.51 48.39 -23.82
C TYR A 906 2.51 48.06 -22.71
N LEU A 907 2.68 48.56 -21.51
CA LEU A 907 1.66 48.44 -20.46
C LEU A 907 0.59 49.49 -20.66
N ASN A 908 -0.65 48.99 -20.79
CA ASN A 908 -1.80 49.90 -20.86
C ASN A 908 -1.83 50.75 -19.59
N PRO A 909 -1.78 52.10 -19.69
CA PRO A 909 -1.70 52.98 -18.52
C PRO A 909 -2.78 52.72 -17.47
N SER A 910 -3.98 52.33 -17.91
CA SER A 910 -5.09 51.99 -17.03
C SER A 910 -4.88 50.70 -16.20
N LEU A 911 -4.02 49.79 -16.64
CA LEU A 911 -3.65 48.62 -15.88
C LEU A 911 -2.52 48.95 -14.89
N GLN A 912 -1.66 49.85 -15.23
CA GLN A 912 -0.57 50.30 -14.38
C GLN A 912 -1.09 51.12 -13.19
N GLU A 913 -2.04 52.04 -13.41
CA GLU A 913 -2.73 52.80 -12.35
C GLU A 913 -3.56 51.89 -11.44
N LYS A 914 -4.26 50.89 -11.98
CA LYS A 914 -5.00 49.92 -11.18
C LYS A 914 -4.09 49.00 -10.34
N ALA A 915 -2.93 48.60 -10.86
CA ALA A 915 -1.96 47.81 -10.15
C ALA A 915 -1.29 48.60 -9.01
N GLU A 916 -0.92 49.84 -9.26
CA GLU A 916 -0.37 50.76 -8.26
C GLU A 916 -1.42 51.07 -7.18
N TYR A 917 -2.67 51.34 -7.57
CA TYR A 917 -3.79 51.54 -6.65
C TYR A 917 -4.05 50.32 -5.75
N LEU A 918 -4.05 49.10 -6.29
CA LEU A 918 -4.22 47.88 -5.53
C LEU A 918 -3.04 47.61 -4.57
N MET A 919 -1.83 48.02 -4.91
CA MET A 919 -0.68 47.92 -4.05
C MET A 919 -0.65 48.98 -2.94
N GLU A 920 -1.10 50.17 -3.21
CA GLU A 920 -1.16 51.27 -2.21
C GLU A 920 -2.33 51.11 -1.25
N GLU A 921 -3.50 50.67 -1.70
CA GLU A 921 -4.70 50.57 -0.87
C GLU A 921 -4.66 49.39 0.10
N GLN A 922 -3.91 48.31 -0.21
CA GLN A 922 -3.92 47.08 0.57
C GLN A 922 -2.66 46.87 1.41
N GLY A 923 -1.68 47.80 1.34
CA GLY A 923 -0.50 47.77 2.23
C GLY A 923 0.20 46.42 2.30
N ILE A 924 0.19 45.67 1.19
CA ILE A 924 0.69 44.28 1.18
C ILE A 924 2.20 44.33 1.29
N LEU A 925 2.68 44.18 2.50
CA LEU A 925 4.05 43.80 2.79
C LEU A 925 4.27 42.35 2.33
N LEU A 926 4.62 42.19 1.05
CA LEU A 926 5.00 40.90 0.44
C LEU A 926 6.15 40.18 1.19
N ASN A 927 6.85 40.91 2.05
CA ASN A 927 7.95 40.39 2.86
C ASN A 927 7.54 39.40 3.98
N ASN A 928 6.25 39.28 4.28
CA ASN A 928 5.77 38.34 5.33
C ASN A 928 5.19 37.05 4.78
N LEU A 929 5.13 36.85 3.48
CA LEU A 929 4.63 35.64 2.81
C LEU A 929 5.75 34.69 2.32
N LEU A 930 7.00 35.08 2.47
CA LEU A 930 8.19 34.26 2.34
C LEU A 930 8.61 33.77 3.73
#